data_50571aeb4cda8ab01ecd56a9655609ac
#
_entry.id   50571aeb4cda8ab01ecd56a9655609ac
#
_cell.length_a   1.000
_cell.length_b   1.000
_cell.length_c   1.000
_cell.angle_alpha   90.00
_cell.angle_beta   90.00
_cell.angle_gamma   90.00
#
_symmetry.space_group_name_H-M   'P 1'
#
loop_
_entity.id
_entity.type
_entity.pdbx_description
1 polymer ?
#
loop_
_entity_poly.entity_id
_entity_poly.type
_entity_poly.pdbx_seq_one_letter_code
_entity_poly.pdbx_strand_id
1 'polypeptide(L)'
;MIMLRTCSAGALALALLSHGAALAQDSDPHLALEAVESPDSLAWVKAQNDKTLPVLSGDPRFAGLQAQALTILSAKDRIATPNFIGQDVFNFWQDDTHVRGIWRKTTLASYKTATPQWETVLDLDALAKAEGKNWIWKGADCRPKTHDRCLLNLSNGGKDAVTVREFDLATRTFVEGGFSLPEGKQNVDWLDPDTLILTRDWGPGTTTDSGYGMVIKTLKRGQGLDQAVEVFRGQKSDVSAGPNVLRDAAGNRVVLISRATDFFHDETYLWDGGKVVPLPLPQKLSVRGLLAGKLIIKTEEPWTFTVAKTPRTYPAGSIVAVSLKFLVPPTGDALVISNDCDPCQLLAPGPRQSIDQLAVTDNRVVAVVYDNVRGSLVSLQLRGEFGVKSQALPVIANGSVSLGSHADEGDQIFYSVEGFTTPTQLKLADAATGQSATVKALPAQFDASKLEVEQKVAKSKDGTEIPYFLIHPKGEKLDGLNPTLLHAYGGFNLSKLPVYDPLIGKLWLEKGGSYAVANIRGGGEFGPAWHEAALKANRQRAYDDYFAVAENLISTKVSSPRHLGAYGRSNGGLLMGVALTQRPDLWNAVVVESPLLDMIRYPLLPAGASWIGEYGDPAIPAERAWIEKYSPYQNLKAGVKYPLAYITTSTKDDRVHPGHARKFAAKMDDLKVDHLYFENTDGGHANGADPKSNARRWALHYTYLSRQLMDH
;
A
#
# COMPACT_ATOMS: atom_id res chain seq x y z
N MET A 1 -23.14 21.68 80.96
CA MET A 1 -22.21 21.20 82.02
C MET A 1 -21.13 20.40 81.25
N ILE A 2 -19.99 21.07 81.00
CA ILE A 2 -18.62 20.55 81.20
C ILE A 2 -18.30 19.31 80.36
N MET A 3 -17.28 19.21 79.51
CA MET A 3 -15.91 19.76 79.47
C MET A 3 -15.27 19.62 78.09
N LEU A 4 -14.51 20.64 77.71
CA LEU A 4 -13.52 20.59 76.68
C LEU A 4 -12.43 19.53 76.98
N ARG A 5 -11.97 18.83 75.97
CA ARG A 5 -10.55 18.47 75.87
C ARG A 5 -10.11 18.50 74.43
N THR A 6 -9.19 19.36 74.16
CA THR A 6 -8.33 19.52 73.02
C THR A 6 -7.40 18.30 72.88
N CYS A 7 -7.25 17.75 71.67
CA CYS A 7 -6.05 17.03 71.29
C CYS A 7 -5.66 17.34 69.82
N SER A 8 -4.43 17.65 69.72
CA SER A 8 -3.65 18.22 68.62
C SER A 8 -3.74 17.50 67.30
N ALA A 9 -3.68 18.29 66.24
CA ALA A 9 -3.46 17.91 64.86
C ALA A 9 -2.12 17.24 64.67
N GLY A 10 -2.14 16.02 64.17
CA GLY A 10 -1.01 15.36 63.52
C GLY A 10 -1.28 15.28 62.03
N ALA A 11 -0.74 16.20 61.27
CA ALA A 11 -0.78 16.14 59.81
C ALA A 11 0.15 15.01 59.32
N LEU A 12 -0.43 13.88 58.90
CA LEU A 12 0.27 12.86 58.13
C LEU A 12 0.19 13.25 56.66
N ALA A 13 1.27 13.86 56.15
CA ALA A 13 1.47 14.04 54.73
C ALA A 13 1.74 12.67 54.09
N LEU A 14 0.72 12.09 53.45
CA LEU A 14 0.93 10.98 52.48
C LEU A 14 1.60 11.57 51.26
N ALA A 15 2.92 11.40 51.20
CA ALA A 15 3.66 11.59 49.95
C ALA A 15 3.26 10.46 48.96
N LEU A 16 2.35 10.75 48.04
CA LEU A 16 2.14 9.97 46.83
C LEU A 16 3.41 10.08 46.02
N LEU A 17 4.31 9.12 46.21
CA LEU A 17 5.39 8.84 45.25
C LEU A 17 4.73 8.33 43.97
N SER A 18 4.42 9.25 43.06
CA SER A 18 4.23 8.95 41.64
C SER A 18 5.56 8.41 41.13
N HIS A 19 5.69 7.10 41.07
CA HIS A 19 6.72 6.44 40.28
C HIS A 19 6.37 6.67 38.81
N GLY A 20 6.58 7.89 38.30
CA GLY A 20 6.86 8.10 36.93
C GLY A 20 8.19 7.38 36.69
N ALA A 21 8.15 6.21 36.06
CA ALA A 21 9.32 5.64 35.44
C ALA A 21 9.78 6.67 34.39
N ALA A 22 10.67 7.56 34.79
CA ALA A 22 11.48 8.31 33.86
C ALA A 22 12.26 7.21 33.11
N LEU A 23 11.78 6.88 31.89
CA LEU A 23 12.62 6.23 30.89
C LEU A 23 13.90 7.08 30.87
N ALA A 24 15.02 6.49 31.26
CA ALA A 24 16.32 7.12 31.12
C ALA A 24 16.33 7.65 29.68
N GLN A 25 16.36 8.95 29.51
CA GLN A 25 16.53 9.60 28.25
C GLN A 25 17.93 9.15 27.81
N ASP A 26 17.99 8.09 26.97
CA ASP A 26 19.22 7.71 26.31
C ASP A 26 19.73 9.00 25.68
N SER A 27 20.90 9.45 26.10
CA SER A 27 21.56 10.66 25.63
C SER A 27 22.03 10.40 24.19
N ASP A 28 21.07 10.32 23.25
CA ASP A 28 21.38 10.22 21.83
C ASP A 28 22.05 11.53 21.38
N PRO A 29 23.35 11.52 21.08
CA PRO A 29 24.10 12.72 20.73
C PRO A 29 23.59 13.39 19.46
N HIS A 30 22.82 12.66 18.62
CA HIS A 30 22.32 13.13 17.35
C HIS A 30 20.83 13.51 17.37
N LEU A 31 20.21 13.59 18.56
CA LEU A 31 18.78 13.89 18.69
C LEU A 31 18.37 15.20 18.03
N ALA A 32 19.27 16.20 18.00
CA ALA A 32 19.02 17.49 17.35
C ALA A 32 18.72 17.36 15.85
N LEU A 33 19.22 16.31 15.18
CA LEU A 33 18.97 16.06 13.76
C LEU A 33 17.54 15.57 13.45
N GLU A 34 16.73 15.29 14.48
CA GLU A 34 15.28 15.04 14.33
C GLU A 34 14.50 16.37 14.07
N ALA A 35 15.09 17.52 14.34
CA ALA A 35 14.48 18.80 13.98
C ALA A 35 14.59 19.03 12.45
N VAL A 36 13.49 18.73 11.73
CA VAL A 36 13.48 18.61 10.26
C VAL A 36 14.04 19.82 9.54
N GLU A 37 13.57 21.04 9.89
CA GLU A 37 13.89 22.29 9.21
C GLU A 37 14.67 23.27 10.10
N SER A 38 15.31 22.78 11.17
CA SER A 38 16.19 23.66 11.95
C SER A 38 17.40 24.11 11.12
N PRO A 39 17.90 25.35 11.32
CA PRO A 39 19.08 25.85 10.60
C PRO A 39 20.28 24.90 10.71
N ASP A 40 20.53 24.35 11.90
CA ASP A 40 21.65 23.44 12.16
C ASP A 40 21.50 22.12 11.42
N SER A 41 20.28 21.53 11.43
CA SER A 41 20.01 20.30 10.68
C SER A 41 20.18 20.51 9.17
N LEU A 42 19.67 21.62 8.62
CA LEU A 42 19.79 21.92 7.20
C LEU A 42 21.25 22.26 6.81
N ALA A 43 22.01 22.90 7.71
CA ALA A 43 23.44 23.11 7.50
C ALA A 43 24.20 21.78 7.47
N TRP A 44 23.90 20.86 8.37
CA TRP A 44 24.47 19.51 8.37
C TRP A 44 24.11 18.76 7.07
N VAL A 45 22.85 18.78 6.65
CA VAL A 45 22.39 18.20 5.38
C VAL A 45 23.16 18.74 4.21
N LYS A 46 23.29 20.08 4.14
CA LYS A 46 24.08 20.73 3.07
C LYS A 46 25.51 20.22 3.06
N ALA A 47 26.18 20.17 4.22
CA ALA A 47 27.55 19.69 4.33
C ALA A 47 27.72 18.25 3.85
N GLN A 48 26.76 17.36 4.15
CA GLN A 48 26.77 15.97 3.66
C GLN A 48 26.53 15.90 2.15
N ASN A 49 25.57 16.67 1.63
CA ASN A 49 25.31 16.76 0.19
C ASN A 49 26.54 17.27 -0.57
N ASP A 50 27.22 18.29 -0.04
CA ASP A 50 28.43 18.87 -0.64
C ASP A 50 29.60 17.86 -0.69
N LYS A 51 29.68 16.90 0.22
CA LYS A 51 30.66 15.80 0.16
C LYS A 51 30.28 14.75 -0.90
N THR A 52 28.99 14.37 -0.96
CA THR A 52 28.53 13.24 -1.79
C THR A 52 28.35 13.62 -3.26
N LEU A 53 27.77 14.78 -3.53
CA LEU A 53 27.39 15.14 -4.90
C LEU A 53 28.59 15.22 -5.86
N PRO A 54 29.74 15.82 -5.53
CA PRO A 54 30.90 15.82 -6.42
C PRO A 54 31.41 14.41 -6.74
N VAL A 55 31.31 13.49 -5.80
CA VAL A 55 31.75 12.08 -5.97
C VAL A 55 30.89 11.34 -6.97
N LEU A 56 29.57 11.53 -6.94
CA LEU A 56 28.64 10.80 -7.80
C LEU A 56 28.32 11.58 -9.09
N SER A 57 28.03 12.87 -9.02
CA SER A 57 27.70 13.66 -10.22
C SER A 57 28.93 14.04 -11.05
N GLY A 58 30.13 13.93 -10.50
CA GLY A 58 31.40 14.07 -11.23
C GLY A 58 31.81 12.81 -12.02
N ASP A 59 31.12 11.69 -11.82
CA ASP A 59 31.36 10.48 -12.60
C ASP A 59 30.93 10.66 -14.06
N PRO A 60 31.72 10.25 -15.05
CA PRO A 60 31.38 10.45 -16.46
C PRO A 60 30.07 9.78 -16.91
N ARG A 61 29.59 8.74 -16.20
CA ARG A 61 28.32 8.06 -16.49
C ARG A 61 27.09 8.87 -16.07
N PHE A 62 27.24 9.74 -15.06
CA PHE A 62 26.12 10.42 -14.40
C PHE A 62 25.21 11.18 -15.36
N ALA A 63 25.79 12.03 -16.21
CA ALA A 63 25.00 12.85 -17.14
C ALA A 63 24.19 11.99 -18.13
N GLY A 64 24.78 10.90 -18.64
CA GLY A 64 24.11 9.97 -19.52
C GLY A 64 22.97 9.21 -18.81
N LEU A 65 23.20 8.75 -17.59
CA LEU A 65 22.18 8.07 -16.78
C LEU A 65 21.02 9.02 -16.44
N GLN A 66 21.31 10.28 -16.09
CA GLN A 66 20.29 11.28 -15.80
C GLN A 66 19.44 11.62 -17.03
N ALA A 67 20.05 11.77 -18.20
CA ALA A 67 19.34 12.02 -19.45
C ALA A 67 18.41 10.85 -19.83
N GLN A 68 18.90 9.60 -19.70
CA GLN A 68 18.10 8.38 -19.95
C GLN A 68 16.93 8.28 -18.96
N ALA A 69 17.18 8.50 -17.68
CA ALA A 69 16.12 8.50 -16.65
C ALA A 69 15.07 9.58 -16.93
N LEU A 70 15.51 10.79 -17.31
CA LEU A 70 14.59 11.89 -17.61
C LEU A 70 13.72 11.58 -18.84
N THR A 71 14.27 10.98 -19.88
CA THR A 71 13.51 10.53 -21.06
C THR A 71 12.38 9.57 -20.66
N ILE A 72 12.69 8.57 -19.82
CA ILE A 72 11.71 7.60 -19.32
C ILE A 72 10.64 8.29 -18.46
N LEU A 73 11.05 9.10 -17.50
CA LEU A 73 10.15 9.76 -16.56
C LEU A 73 9.26 10.84 -17.18
N SER A 74 9.71 11.40 -18.33
CA SER A 74 8.96 12.41 -19.09
C SER A 74 8.22 11.81 -20.30
N ALA A 75 8.21 10.47 -20.45
CA ALA A 75 7.54 9.82 -21.56
C ALA A 75 6.01 10.13 -21.53
N LYS A 76 5.48 10.46 -22.71
CA LYS A 76 4.06 10.79 -22.89
C LYS A 76 3.20 9.56 -23.23
N ASP A 77 3.85 8.44 -23.48
CA ASP A 77 3.22 7.14 -23.77
C ASP A 77 2.58 6.57 -22.50
N ARG A 78 1.39 7.03 -22.17
CA ARG A 78 0.63 6.60 -20.99
C ARG A 78 -0.69 5.99 -21.43
N ILE A 79 -1.09 4.92 -20.78
CA ILE A 79 -2.43 4.37 -20.92
C ILE A 79 -3.39 5.27 -20.12
N ALA A 80 -4.38 5.83 -20.79
CA ALA A 80 -5.49 6.50 -20.12
C ALA A 80 -6.29 5.45 -19.34
N THR A 81 -6.10 5.36 -18.04
CA THR A 81 -6.75 4.36 -17.18
C THR A 81 -8.28 4.46 -17.32
N PRO A 82 -8.95 3.40 -17.78
CA PRO A 82 -10.38 3.41 -17.98
C PRO A 82 -11.13 3.20 -16.68
N ASN A 83 -12.24 3.91 -16.54
CA ASN A 83 -13.20 3.69 -15.46
C ASN A 83 -14.60 3.64 -16.07
N PHE A 84 -15.32 2.53 -15.90
CA PHE A 84 -16.69 2.43 -16.35
C PHE A 84 -17.59 3.28 -15.46
N ILE A 85 -18.46 4.07 -16.08
CA ILE A 85 -19.63 4.69 -15.45
C ILE A 85 -20.77 4.50 -16.44
N GLY A 86 -21.71 3.65 -16.12
CA GLY A 86 -22.72 3.15 -17.06
C GLY A 86 -22.05 2.44 -18.24
N GLN A 87 -22.40 2.85 -19.47
CA GLN A 87 -21.88 2.28 -20.71
C GLN A 87 -20.64 3.01 -21.25
N ASP A 88 -20.27 4.17 -20.66
CA ASP A 88 -19.16 4.98 -21.10
C ASP A 88 -17.88 4.67 -20.30
N VAL A 89 -16.75 4.98 -20.91
CA VAL A 89 -15.43 4.91 -20.30
C VAL A 89 -14.98 6.32 -19.91
N PHE A 90 -14.80 6.54 -18.63
CA PHE A 90 -14.30 7.77 -18.06
C PHE A 90 -12.80 7.66 -17.75
N ASN A 91 -12.15 8.82 -17.77
CA ASN A 91 -10.74 8.94 -17.41
C ASN A 91 -10.45 10.32 -16.82
N PHE A 92 -9.62 10.37 -15.79
CA PHE A 92 -9.03 11.63 -15.35
C PHE A 92 -7.64 11.76 -15.99
N TRP A 93 -7.39 12.91 -16.67
CA TRP A 93 -6.18 13.11 -17.44
C TRP A 93 -5.49 14.40 -17.08
N GLN A 94 -4.18 14.35 -16.90
CA GLN A 94 -3.31 15.51 -16.68
C GLN A 94 -2.22 15.53 -17.75
N ASP A 95 -1.89 16.72 -18.26
CA ASP A 95 -0.81 16.96 -19.19
C ASP A 95 -0.28 18.39 -19.03
N ASP A 96 0.62 18.82 -19.93
CA ASP A 96 1.23 20.15 -19.89
C ASP A 96 0.19 21.28 -20.10
N THR A 97 -0.95 20.97 -20.70
CA THR A 97 -2.05 21.93 -20.97
C THR A 97 -3.06 21.92 -19.82
N HIS A 98 -3.33 20.75 -19.26
CA HIS A 98 -4.29 20.53 -18.17
C HIS A 98 -3.50 20.10 -16.93
N VAL A 99 -2.84 21.05 -16.28
CA VAL A 99 -1.92 20.78 -15.16
C VAL A 99 -2.66 20.21 -13.95
N ARG A 100 -3.88 20.72 -13.67
CA ARG A 100 -4.77 20.18 -12.62
C ARG A 100 -5.59 19.02 -13.11
N GLY A 101 -5.78 18.91 -14.43
CA GLY A 101 -6.40 17.80 -15.12
C GLY A 101 -7.83 18.05 -15.57
N ILE A 102 -8.26 17.16 -16.45
CA ILE A 102 -9.63 17.09 -16.95
C ILE A 102 -10.25 15.74 -16.65
N TRP A 103 -11.48 15.73 -16.20
CA TRP A 103 -12.32 14.55 -16.19
C TRP A 103 -13.03 14.46 -17.54
N ARG A 104 -12.86 13.35 -18.25
CA ARG A 104 -13.30 13.18 -19.63
C ARG A 104 -13.93 11.81 -19.83
N LYS A 105 -14.76 11.67 -20.86
CA LYS A 105 -15.40 10.40 -21.20
C LYS A 105 -15.28 10.07 -22.68
N THR A 106 -15.48 8.82 -23.01
CA THR A 106 -15.57 8.30 -24.38
C THR A 106 -16.41 7.02 -24.37
N THR A 107 -16.87 6.57 -25.54
CA THR A 107 -17.52 5.25 -25.63
C THR A 107 -16.49 4.12 -25.56
N LEU A 108 -16.91 2.94 -25.12
CA LEU A 108 -16.01 1.76 -25.10
C LEU A 108 -15.48 1.42 -26.51
N ALA A 109 -16.31 1.60 -27.55
CA ALA A 109 -15.88 1.39 -28.93
C ALA A 109 -14.74 2.34 -29.33
N SER A 110 -14.89 3.62 -29.03
CA SER A 110 -13.86 4.64 -29.28
C SER A 110 -12.62 4.39 -28.43
N TYR A 111 -12.76 4.02 -27.15
CA TYR A 111 -11.64 3.72 -26.27
C TYR A 111 -10.74 2.61 -26.81
N LYS A 112 -11.31 1.61 -27.46
CA LYS A 112 -10.57 0.49 -28.10
C LYS A 112 -9.72 0.92 -29.29
N THR A 113 -9.98 2.07 -29.91
CA THR A 113 -9.19 2.55 -31.06
C THR A 113 -7.82 3.10 -30.62
N ALA A 114 -6.88 3.24 -31.56
CA ALA A 114 -5.59 3.85 -31.25
C ALA A 114 -5.69 5.29 -30.77
N THR A 115 -6.68 6.05 -31.28
CA THR A 115 -6.91 7.47 -30.99
C THR A 115 -8.36 7.69 -30.51
N PRO A 116 -8.65 7.42 -29.23
CA PRO A 116 -10.00 7.63 -28.70
C PRO A 116 -10.45 9.09 -28.79
N GLN A 117 -11.73 9.29 -29.14
CA GLN A 117 -12.33 10.61 -29.12
C GLN A 117 -12.85 10.91 -27.73
N TRP A 118 -12.22 11.84 -27.05
CA TRP A 118 -12.57 12.23 -25.69
C TRP A 118 -13.47 13.46 -25.64
N GLU A 119 -14.43 13.43 -24.76
CA GLU A 119 -15.32 14.53 -24.44
C GLU A 119 -15.04 15.00 -23.01
N THR A 120 -14.73 16.28 -22.82
CA THR A 120 -14.48 16.85 -21.50
C THR A 120 -15.79 16.95 -20.72
N VAL A 121 -15.80 16.37 -19.52
CA VAL A 121 -16.91 16.43 -18.55
C VAL A 121 -16.67 17.54 -17.56
N LEU A 122 -15.46 17.65 -17.01
CA LEU A 122 -15.05 18.72 -16.09
C LEU A 122 -13.60 19.12 -16.36
N ASP A 123 -13.36 20.42 -16.53
CA ASP A 123 -12.02 21.01 -16.55
C ASP A 123 -11.67 21.54 -15.16
N LEU A 124 -10.72 20.89 -14.50
CA LEU A 124 -10.32 21.24 -13.12
C LEU A 124 -9.47 22.50 -13.07
N ASP A 125 -8.71 22.83 -14.13
CA ASP A 125 -7.95 24.07 -14.22
C ASP A 125 -8.89 25.27 -14.32
N ALA A 126 -9.94 25.15 -15.17
CA ALA A 126 -10.97 26.18 -15.30
C ALA A 126 -11.76 26.37 -13.99
N LEU A 127 -12.17 25.27 -13.33
CA LEU A 127 -12.85 25.33 -12.04
C LEU A 127 -11.99 25.99 -10.96
N ALA A 128 -10.74 25.57 -10.85
CA ALA A 128 -9.80 26.11 -9.87
C ALA A 128 -9.58 27.62 -10.06
N LYS A 129 -9.46 28.07 -11.30
CA LYS A 129 -9.33 29.48 -11.66
C LYS A 129 -10.60 30.27 -11.30
N ALA A 130 -11.78 29.74 -11.63
CA ALA A 130 -13.05 30.39 -11.37
C ALA A 130 -13.33 30.59 -9.87
N GLU A 131 -12.94 29.60 -9.05
CA GLU A 131 -13.21 29.58 -7.61
C GLU A 131 -12.03 30.09 -6.75
N GLY A 132 -10.88 30.38 -7.35
CA GLY A 132 -9.67 30.78 -6.63
C GLY A 132 -9.14 29.71 -5.65
N LYS A 133 -9.34 28.43 -5.98
CA LYS A 133 -8.99 27.27 -5.13
C LYS A 133 -7.91 26.41 -5.78
N ASN A 134 -7.13 25.72 -4.94
CA ASN A 134 -6.13 24.77 -5.41
C ASN A 134 -6.74 23.36 -5.52
N TRP A 135 -7.75 23.18 -6.41
CA TRP A 135 -8.45 21.91 -6.53
C TRP A 135 -7.56 20.80 -7.08
N ILE A 136 -7.64 19.65 -6.41
CA ILE A 136 -7.04 18.38 -6.82
C ILE A 136 -8.14 17.32 -6.81
N TRP A 137 -8.22 16.55 -7.89
CA TRP A 137 -9.17 15.49 -8.08
C TRP A 137 -8.92 14.31 -7.12
N LYS A 138 -9.97 13.87 -6.42
CA LYS A 138 -9.94 12.70 -5.53
C LYS A 138 -10.96 11.62 -5.92
N GLY A 139 -11.70 11.83 -7.02
CA GLY A 139 -12.63 10.85 -7.55
C GLY A 139 -14.06 11.34 -7.67
N ALA A 140 -14.89 10.49 -8.26
CA ALA A 140 -16.34 10.66 -8.39
C ALA A 140 -17.03 9.37 -7.96
N ASP A 141 -18.11 9.51 -7.20
CA ASP A 141 -19.01 8.42 -6.83
C ASP A 141 -20.40 8.71 -7.41
N CYS A 142 -20.76 7.94 -8.46
CA CYS A 142 -21.96 8.19 -9.22
C CYS A 142 -23.14 7.37 -8.69
N ARG A 143 -24.35 7.93 -8.81
CA ARG A 143 -25.56 7.23 -8.39
C ARG A 143 -25.65 5.85 -9.05
N PRO A 144 -25.86 4.80 -8.28
CA PRO A 144 -26.00 3.45 -8.83
C PRO A 144 -27.16 3.36 -9.84
N LYS A 145 -26.99 2.58 -10.90
CA LYS A 145 -27.93 2.29 -11.98
C LYS A 145 -28.20 3.46 -12.94
N THR A 146 -28.44 4.67 -12.46
CA THR A 146 -28.76 5.81 -13.32
C THR A 146 -27.54 6.55 -13.82
N HIS A 147 -26.48 6.59 -13.01
CA HIS A 147 -25.20 7.27 -13.27
C HIS A 147 -25.32 8.74 -13.71
N ASP A 148 -26.51 9.31 -13.61
CA ASP A 148 -26.81 10.68 -14.07
C ASP A 148 -26.19 11.75 -13.20
N ARG A 149 -25.92 11.43 -11.92
CA ARG A 149 -25.34 12.35 -10.95
C ARG A 149 -24.21 11.69 -10.17
N CYS A 150 -23.17 12.48 -9.90
CA CYS A 150 -21.99 12.01 -9.16
C CYS A 150 -21.66 12.96 -8.00
N LEU A 151 -21.18 12.41 -6.91
CA LEU A 151 -20.50 13.14 -5.85
C LEU A 151 -19.03 13.28 -6.24
N LEU A 152 -18.61 14.50 -6.53
CA LEU A 152 -17.21 14.80 -6.85
C LEU A 152 -16.45 15.13 -5.58
N ASN A 153 -15.36 14.41 -5.36
CA ASN A 153 -14.43 14.60 -4.25
C ASN A 153 -13.30 15.52 -4.70
N LEU A 154 -13.22 16.72 -4.16
CA LEU A 154 -12.25 17.76 -4.51
C LEU A 154 -11.42 18.15 -3.27
N SER A 155 -10.11 17.96 -3.33
CA SER A 155 -9.21 18.37 -2.25
C SER A 155 -8.58 19.72 -2.54
N ASN A 156 -8.56 20.63 -1.58
CA ASN A 156 -7.86 21.90 -1.71
C ASN A 156 -6.40 21.77 -1.25
N GLY A 157 -5.48 21.69 -2.22
CA GLY A 157 -4.05 21.55 -1.96
C GLY A 157 -3.55 20.13 -1.70
N GLY A 158 -4.36 19.09 -2.00
CA GLY A 158 -3.92 17.68 -1.93
C GLY A 158 -4.00 17.03 -0.57
N LYS A 159 -4.66 17.65 0.41
CA LYS A 159 -4.97 17.06 1.73
C LYS A 159 -5.80 15.79 1.59
N ASP A 160 -5.85 14.98 2.64
CA ASP A 160 -6.83 13.87 2.75
C ASP A 160 -8.26 14.39 2.90
N ALA A 161 -8.43 15.59 3.44
CA ALA A 161 -9.73 16.26 3.50
C ALA A 161 -10.22 16.65 2.11
N VAL A 162 -11.51 16.42 1.86
CA VAL A 162 -12.19 16.72 0.59
C VAL A 162 -13.45 17.54 0.82
N THR A 163 -13.76 18.39 -0.16
CA THR A 163 -15.09 18.96 -0.37
C THR A 163 -15.84 18.03 -1.30
N VAL A 164 -17.09 17.68 -0.97
CA VAL A 164 -17.93 16.80 -1.79
C VAL A 164 -19.06 17.61 -2.40
N ARG A 165 -19.22 17.56 -3.72
CA ARG A 165 -20.26 18.32 -4.42
C ARG A 165 -20.96 17.44 -5.45
N GLU A 166 -22.30 17.54 -5.49
CA GLU A 166 -23.12 16.83 -6.48
C GLU A 166 -22.99 17.49 -7.84
N PHE A 167 -22.75 16.68 -8.86
CA PHE A 167 -22.52 17.08 -10.24
C PHE A 167 -23.46 16.30 -11.18
N ASP A 168 -24.08 16.98 -12.11
CA ASP A 168 -24.95 16.40 -13.13
C ASP A 168 -24.15 16.11 -14.41
N LEU A 169 -24.10 14.84 -14.82
CA LEU A 169 -23.31 14.40 -15.98
C LEU A 169 -23.90 14.84 -17.32
N ALA A 170 -25.20 15.05 -17.39
CA ALA A 170 -25.88 15.46 -18.64
C ALA A 170 -25.64 16.95 -18.92
N THR A 171 -25.83 17.80 -17.91
CA THR A 171 -25.64 19.24 -18.03
C THR A 171 -24.18 19.66 -17.82
N ARG A 172 -23.33 18.79 -17.20
CA ARG A 172 -21.92 19.06 -16.81
C ARG A 172 -21.79 20.25 -15.88
N THR A 173 -22.70 20.35 -14.94
CA THR A 173 -22.71 21.43 -13.95
C THR A 173 -22.91 20.89 -12.55
N PHE A 174 -22.46 21.65 -11.56
CA PHE A 174 -22.84 21.35 -10.18
C PHE A 174 -24.34 21.59 -9.98
N VAL A 175 -24.98 20.67 -9.25
CA VAL A 175 -26.44 20.70 -9.04
C VAL A 175 -26.80 21.82 -8.07
N GLU A 176 -27.61 22.76 -8.48
CA GLU A 176 -28.15 23.78 -7.59
C GLU A 176 -29.09 23.13 -6.57
N GLY A 177 -28.90 23.43 -5.27
CA GLY A 177 -29.59 22.74 -4.17
C GLY A 177 -29.25 21.25 -4.01
N GLY A 178 -28.24 20.75 -4.75
CA GLY A 178 -27.70 19.40 -4.61
C GLY A 178 -26.89 19.21 -3.34
N PHE A 179 -26.40 17.99 -3.11
CA PHE A 179 -25.52 17.72 -1.97
C PHE A 179 -24.22 18.49 -2.09
N SER A 180 -23.89 19.23 -1.02
CA SER A 180 -22.64 19.99 -0.91
C SER A 180 -22.12 19.89 0.52
N LEU A 181 -21.00 19.17 0.68
CA LEU A 181 -20.38 18.94 1.99
C LEU A 181 -19.06 19.74 2.06
N PRO A 182 -18.86 20.57 3.07
CA PRO A 182 -17.62 21.34 3.23
C PRO A 182 -16.42 20.44 3.43
N GLU A 183 -15.21 21.03 3.27
CA GLU A 183 -13.94 20.33 3.46
C GLU A 183 -13.89 19.58 4.79
N GLY A 184 -13.51 18.31 4.74
CA GLY A 184 -13.36 17.44 5.91
C GLY A 184 -12.82 16.07 5.50
N LYS A 185 -12.23 15.36 6.47
CA LYS A 185 -11.97 13.92 6.32
C LYS A 185 -13.32 13.22 6.41
N GLN A 186 -13.84 12.74 5.30
CA GLN A 186 -15.18 12.19 5.21
C GLN A 186 -15.26 11.01 4.24
N ASN A 187 -16.16 10.06 4.55
CA ASN A 187 -16.54 8.96 3.70
C ASN A 187 -18.04 9.05 3.46
N VAL A 188 -18.46 9.10 2.20
CA VAL A 188 -19.82 9.39 1.78
C VAL A 188 -20.27 8.33 0.77
N ASP A 189 -21.49 7.81 0.94
CA ASP A 189 -22.07 6.84 0.02
C ASP A 189 -23.56 7.18 -0.25
N TRP A 190 -24.04 6.83 -1.45
CA TRP A 190 -25.44 6.95 -1.80
C TRP A 190 -26.27 5.87 -1.11
N LEU A 191 -27.12 6.24 -0.18
CA LEU A 191 -28.11 5.32 0.39
C LEU A 191 -29.26 5.09 -0.59
N ASP A 192 -29.79 6.18 -1.13
CA ASP A 192 -30.77 6.23 -2.21
C ASP A 192 -30.60 7.56 -2.99
N PRO A 193 -31.40 7.86 -4.06
CA PRO A 193 -31.20 9.08 -4.87
C PRO A 193 -31.26 10.40 -4.08
N ASP A 194 -31.94 10.42 -2.94
CA ASP A 194 -32.18 11.62 -2.12
C ASP A 194 -31.64 11.52 -0.69
N THR A 195 -30.86 10.49 -0.40
CA THR A 195 -30.28 10.29 0.91
C THR A 195 -28.83 9.81 0.81
N LEU A 196 -27.95 10.47 1.53
CA LEU A 196 -26.58 10.03 1.75
C LEU A 196 -26.43 9.36 3.13
N ILE A 197 -25.51 8.40 3.24
CA ILE A 197 -24.98 7.91 4.50
C ILE A 197 -23.49 8.26 4.55
N LEU A 198 -23.04 8.87 5.65
CA LEU A 198 -21.68 9.41 5.69
C LEU A 198 -21.11 9.46 7.10
N THR A 199 -19.80 9.42 7.17
CA THR A 199 -19.00 9.77 8.34
C THR A 199 -18.12 10.97 8.04
N ARG A 200 -17.94 11.84 9.02
CA ARG A 200 -17.06 13.01 8.95
C ARG A 200 -16.79 13.55 10.35
N ASP A 201 -15.99 14.61 10.43
CA ASP A 201 -15.97 15.48 11.61
C ASP A 201 -17.29 16.29 11.67
N TRP A 202 -18.12 16.03 12.66
CA TRP A 202 -19.37 16.71 12.96
C TRP A 202 -19.23 17.77 14.06
N GLY A 203 -18.01 17.99 14.57
CA GLY A 203 -17.69 18.86 15.68
C GLY A 203 -17.11 18.12 16.89
N PRO A 204 -16.97 18.80 18.05
CA PRO A 204 -16.30 18.23 19.20
C PRO A 204 -16.83 16.85 19.62
N GLY A 205 -15.93 15.89 19.83
CA GLY A 205 -16.25 14.53 20.27
C GLY A 205 -16.79 13.60 19.19
N THR A 206 -16.58 13.91 17.90
CA THR A 206 -17.05 13.09 16.77
C THR A 206 -15.92 12.50 15.93
N THR A 207 -14.67 12.77 16.31
CA THR A 207 -13.47 12.19 15.68
C THR A 207 -12.72 11.30 16.66
N THR A 208 -11.99 10.34 16.10
CA THR A 208 -11.06 9.47 16.83
C THR A 208 -9.78 10.22 17.22
N ASP A 209 -8.93 9.59 18.03
CA ASP A 209 -7.60 10.10 18.36
C ASP A 209 -6.69 10.21 17.10
N SER A 210 -6.99 9.43 16.05
CA SER A 210 -6.33 9.51 14.74
C SER A 210 -6.87 10.64 13.84
N GLY A 211 -7.90 11.38 14.30
CA GLY A 211 -8.50 12.51 13.57
C GLY A 211 -9.44 12.11 12.44
N TYR A 212 -9.89 10.86 12.38
CA TYR A 212 -10.92 10.41 11.43
C TYR A 212 -12.31 10.44 12.07
N GLY A 213 -13.36 10.49 11.24
CA GLY A 213 -14.73 10.46 11.74
C GLY A 213 -15.07 9.11 12.39
N MET A 214 -15.80 9.15 13.52
CA MET A 214 -16.30 7.96 14.21
C MET A 214 -17.82 7.94 14.33
N VAL A 215 -18.51 8.98 13.84
CA VAL A 215 -19.97 9.09 13.90
C VAL A 215 -20.54 9.05 12.48
N ILE A 216 -21.39 8.07 12.23
CA ILE A 216 -22.07 7.88 10.95
C ILE A 216 -23.48 8.44 11.05
N LYS A 217 -23.86 9.26 10.07
CA LYS A 217 -25.21 9.84 9.99
C LYS A 217 -25.79 9.67 8.58
N THR A 218 -27.13 9.76 8.49
CA THR A 218 -27.83 9.95 7.21
C THR A 218 -28.16 11.41 7.01
N LEU A 219 -28.11 11.87 5.76
CA LEU A 219 -28.44 13.24 5.35
C LEU A 219 -29.36 13.18 4.13
N LYS A 220 -30.53 13.77 4.25
CA LYS A 220 -31.50 13.87 3.13
C LYS A 220 -31.24 15.11 2.30
N ARG A 221 -31.60 15.05 1.04
CA ARG A 221 -31.54 16.18 0.12
C ARG A 221 -32.27 17.41 0.69
N GLY A 222 -31.66 18.56 0.58
CA GLY A 222 -32.18 19.81 1.09
C GLY A 222 -32.01 20.05 2.59
N GLN A 223 -31.49 19.08 3.35
CA GLN A 223 -31.17 19.25 4.77
C GLN A 223 -29.78 19.87 4.98
N GLY A 224 -29.64 20.68 6.03
CA GLY A 224 -28.36 21.10 6.56
C GLY A 224 -27.69 19.97 7.36
N LEU A 225 -26.36 20.08 7.56
CA LEU A 225 -25.58 19.08 8.32
C LEU A 225 -26.05 18.90 9.77
N ASP A 226 -26.61 19.93 10.35
CA ASP A 226 -27.22 19.95 11.71
C ASP A 226 -28.48 19.08 11.80
N GLN A 227 -29.15 18.82 10.67
CA GLN A 227 -30.33 17.97 10.58
C GLN A 227 -30.01 16.50 10.29
N ALA A 228 -28.73 16.16 10.11
CA ALA A 228 -28.31 14.79 9.83
C ALA A 228 -28.59 13.87 11.04
N VAL A 229 -29.14 12.69 10.79
CA VAL A 229 -29.58 11.73 11.80
C VAL A 229 -28.50 10.70 12.08
N GLU A 230 -28.10 10.58 13.36
CA GLU A 230 -27.09 9.62 13.78
C GLU A 230 -27.55 8.16 13.63
N VAL A 231 -26.70 7.34 13.05
CA VAL A 231 -26.92 5.90 12.81
C VAL A 231 -26.03 5.06 13.71
N PHE A 232 -24.76 5.49 13.84
CA PHE A 232 -23.74 4.73 14.56
C PHE A 232 -22.67 5.65 15.15
N ARG A 233 -22.12 5.23 16.28
CA ARG A 233 -20.98 5.89 16.91
C ARG A 233 -19.94 4.87 17.33
N GLY A 234 -18.71 5.01 16.83
CA GLY A 234 -17.52 4.28 17.27
C GLY A 234 -16.94 4.86 18.58
N GLN A 235 -15.73 4.44 18.89
CA GLN A 235 -14.98 4.87 20.06
C GLN A 235 -13.85 5.84 19.66
N LYS A 236 -13.44 6.68 20.61
CA LYS A 236 -12.37 7.64 20.41
C LYS A 236 -11.01 6.96 20.12
N SER A 237 -10.79 5.79 20.72
CA SER A 237 -9.61 4.95 20.52
C SER A 237 -9.56 4.21 19.20
N ASP A 238 -10.66 4.20 18.40
CA ASP A 238 -10.68 3.55 17.10
C ASP A 238 -9.80 4.31 16.10
N VAL A 239 -9.44 3.66 15.00
CA VAL A 239 -8.83 4.35 13.87
C VAL A 239 -9.88 5.15 13.11
N SER A 240 -11.04 4.53 12.80
CA SER A 240 -12.14 5.19 12.09
C SER A 240 -13.43 4.37 12.19
N ALA A 241 -14.58 4.97 11.80
CA ALA A 241 -15.78 4.23 11.44
C ALA A 241 -16.35 4.76 10.12
N GLY A 242 -16.90 3.88 9.28
CA GLY A 242 -17.43 4.29 7.98
C GLY A 242 -18.56 3.39 7.47
N PRO A 243 -19.48 3.93 6.66
CA PRO A 243 -20.49 3.15 5.96
C PRO A 243 -19.92 2.49 4.70
N ASN A 244 -20.56 1.40 4.27
CA ASN A 244 -20.32 0.73 3.00
C ASN A 244 -21.65 0.22 2.46
N VAL A 245 -22.14 0.81 1.38
CA VAL A 245 -23.44 0.46 0.77
C VAL A 245 -23.22 -0.45 -0.42
N LEU A 246 -23.46 -1.72 -0.22
CA LEU A 246 -23.31 -2.75 -1.25
C LEU A 246 -24.60 -2.96 -2.03
N ARG A 247 -24.47 -3.18 -3.33
CA ARG A 247 -25.58 -3.51 -4.23
C ARG A 247 -25.17 -4.63 -5.17
N ASP A 248 -26.15 -5.44 -5.59
CA ASP A 248 -25.96 -6.42 -6.65
C ASP A 248 -26.83 -6.10 -7.88
N ALA A 249 -26.63 -6.85 -8.96
CA ALA A 249 -27.37 -6.71 -10.22
C ALA A 249 -28.89 -6.87 -10.04
N ALA A 250 -29.33 -7.72 -9.11
CA ALA A 250 -30.75 -7.93 -8.81
C ALA A 250 -31.39 -6.76 -8.05
N GLY A 251 -30.59 -5.79 -7.60
CA GLY A 251 -31.05 -4.62 -6.85
C GLY A 251 -31.10 -4.86 -5.34
N ASN A 252 -30.61 -5.99 -4.84
CA ASN A 252 -30.43 -6.16 -3.40
C ASN A 252 -29.44 -5.11 -2.89
N ARG A 253 -29.78 -4.53 -1.74
CA ARG A 253 -28.93 -3.55 -1.06
C ARG A 253 -28.62 -4.00 0.38
N VAL A 254 -27.36 -3.89 0.76
CA VAL A 254 -26.89 -4.14 2.12
C VAL A 254 -26.09 -2.94 2.57
N VAL A 255 -26.38 -2.43 3.77
CA VAL A 255 -25.62 -1.33 4.37
C VAL A 255 -24.81 -1.90 5.52
N LEU A 256 -23.51 -1.92 5.34
CA LEU A 256 -22.56 -2.31 6.38
C LEU A 256 -21.96 -1.08 7.03
N ILE A 257 -21.54 -1.25 8.27
CA ILE A 257 -20.73 -0.30 9.02
C ILE A 257 -19.46 -1.03 9.40
N SER A 258 -18.30 -0.48 9.03
CA SER A 258 -17.01 -0.94 9.50
C SER A 258 -16.51 -0.01 10.60
N ARG A 259 -16.05 -0.59 11.69
CA ARG A 259 -15.39 0.07 12.80
C ARG A 259 -13.96 -0.47 12.89
N ALA A 260 -12.99 0.30 12.41
CA ALA A 260 -11.58 -0.05 12.46
C ALA A 260 -11.06 0.17 13.91
N THR A 261 -10.88 -0.91 14.64
CA THR A 261 -10.41 -0.87 16.03
C THR A 261 -8.90 -0.68 16.12
N ASP A 262 -8.17 -1.15 15.12
CA ASP A 262 -6.75 -0.86 14.87
C ASP A 262 -6.45 -0.98 13.37
N PHE A 263 -5.16 -0.97 12.99
CA PHE A 263 -4.74 -1.01 11.57
C PHE A 263 -5.12 -2.30 10.84
N PHE A 264 -5.32 -3.41 11.55
CA PHE A 264 -5.56 -4.73 10.98
C PHE A 264 -6.92 -5.33 11.36
N HIS A 265 -7.65 -4.72 12.29
CA HIS A 265 -8.87 -5.29 12.84
C HIS A 265 -10.06 -4.36 12.66
N ASP A 266 -11.12 -4.91 12.06
CA ASP A 266 -12.40 -4.26 11.83
C ASP A 266 -13.53 -5.05 12.50
N GLU A 267 -14.43 -4.35 13.18
CA GLU A 267 -15.73 -4.91 13.54
C GLU A 267 -16.76 -4.50 12.48
N THR A 268 -17.48 -5.47 11.97
CA THR A 268 -18.50 -5.24 10.92
C THR A 268 -19.90 -5.33 11.50
N TYR A 269 -20.73 -4.35 11.19
CA TYR A 269 -22.12 -4.28 11.61
C TYR A 269 -23.04 -4.18 10.38
N LEU A 270 -24.26 -4.70 10.52
CA LEU A 270 -25.35 -4.47 9.57
C LEU A 270 -26.24 -3.34 10.08
N TRP A 271 -26.59 -2.39 9.20
CA TRP A 271 -27.67 -1.45 9.45
C TRP A 271 -28.87 -1.80 8.57
N ASP A 272 -30.02 -2.09 9.18
CA ASP A 272 -31.27 -2.48 8.48
C ASP A 272 -32.21 -1.28 8.21
N GLY A 273 -31.76 -0.06 8.47
CA GLY A 273 -32.55 1.17 8.40
C GLY A 273 -33.15 1.62 9.74
N GLY A 274 -33.03 0.81 10.79
CA GLY A 274 -33.51 1.14 12.14
C GLY A 274 -32.55 0.71 13.24
N LYS A 275 -31.93 -0.44 13.08
CA LYS A 275 -31.02 -1.02 14.09
C LYS A 275 -29.66 -1.30 13.47
N VAL A 276 -28.63 -1.19 14.33
CA VAL A 276 -27.27 -1.63 14.01
C VAL A 276 -27.03 -2.94 14.75
N VAL A 277 -26.69 -3.99 13.98
CA VAL A 277 -26.51 -5.35 14.50
C VAL A 277 -25.08 -5.79 14.20
N PRO A 278 -24.28 -6.23 15.19
CA PRO A 278 -22.95 -6.76 14.94
C PRO A 278 -23.06 -8.07 14.16
N LEU A 279 -22.17 -8.24 13.17
CA LEU A 279 -22.08 -9.47 12.39
C LEU A 279 -21.00 -10.39 12.98
N PRO A 280 -21.23 -11.71 13.05
CA PRO A 280 -20.26 -12.69 13.56
C PRO A 280 -19.20 -13.00 12.49
N LEU A 281 -18.51 -11.96 12.03
CA LEU A 281 -17.44 -12.03 11.05
C LEU A 281 -16.08 -11.95 11.76
N PRO A 282 -15.01 -12.51 11.18
CA PRO A 282 -13.66 -12.32 11.70
C PRO A 282 -13.29 -10.84 11.67
N GLN A 283 -12.38 -10.44 12.54
CA GLN A 283 -11.93 -9.05 12.58
C GLN A 283 -10.91 -8.71 11.48
N LYS A 284 -10.18 -9.73 11.00
CA LYS A 284 -9.29 -9.57 9.84
C LYS A 284 -9.98 -10.10 8.58
N LEU A 285 -10.72 -9.24 7.93
CA LEU A 285 -11.39 -9.55 6.66
C LEU A 285 -11.54 -8.30 5.79
N SER A 286 -11.92 -8.52 4.54
CA SER A 286 -12.41 -7.45 3.68
C SER A 286 -13.70 -7.89 2.99
N VAL A 287 -14.74 -7.06 3.09
CA VAL A 287 -15.97 -7.22 2.30
C VAL A 287 -15.74 -6.60 0.92
N ARG A 288 -15.91 -7.38 -0.13
CA ARG A 288 -15.57 -7.02 -1.52
C ARG A 288 -16.77 -6.70 -2.40
N GLY A 289 -17.96 -7.08 -1.99
CA GLY A 289 -19.17 -6.79 -2.75
C GLY A 289 -20.35 -7.65 -2.35
N LEU A 290 -21.41 -7.53 -3.11
CA LEU A 290 -22.64 -8.32 -3.00
C LEU A 290 -22.89 -9.04 -4.34
N LEU A 291 -23.13 -10.35 -4.30
CA LEU A 291 -23.40 -11.17 -5.47
C LEU A 291 -24.59 -12.08 -5.18
N ALA A 292 -25.69 -11.91 -5.92
CA ALA A 292 -26.92 -12.69 -5.74
C ALA A 292 -27.40 -12.73 -4.28
N GLY A 293 -27.39 -11.58 -3.60
CA GLY A 293 -27.79 -11.43 -2.20
C GLY A 293 -26.82 -11.98 -1.16
N LYS A 294 -25.63 -12.42 -1.57
CA LYS A 294 -24.59 -12.93 -0.68
C LYS A 294 -23.43 -11.94 -0.59
N LEU A 295 -22.94 -11.69 0.62
CA LEU A 295 -21.69 -10.94 0.83
C LEU A 295 -20.51 -11.76 0.29
N ILE A 296 -19.65 -11.12 -0.47
CA ILE A 296 -18.38 -11.68 -0.92
C ILE A 296 -17.29 -11.14 -0.01
N ILE A 297 -16.71 -12.02 0.79
CA ILE A 297 -15.66 -11.68 1.76
C ILE A 297 -14.36 -12.40 1.44
N LYS A 298 -13.24 -11.73 1.70
CA LYS A 298 -11.91 -12.33 1.75
C LYS A 298 -11.47 -12.34 3.20
N THR A 299 -11.17 -13.51 3.74
CA THR A 299 -10.68 -13.65 5.11
C THR A 299 -9.17 -13.44 5.14
N GLU A 300 -8.66 -12.73 6.16
CA GLU A 300 -7.21 -12.60 6.39
C GLU A 300 -6.76 -13.44 7.60
N GLU A 301 -7.72 -14.07 8.29
CA GLU A 301 -7.51 -15.04 9.37
C GLU A 301 -8.43 -16.25 9.18
N PRO A 302 -8.17 -17.40 9.81
CA PRO A 302 -9.08 -18.54 9.74
C PRO A 302 -10.46 -18.18 10.33
N TRP A 303 -11.52 -18.48 9.60
CA TRP A 303 -12.88 -18.23 10.03
C TRP A 303 -13.64 -19.54 10.26
N THR A 304 -14.05 -19.80 11.51
CA THR A 304 -14.89 -20.95 11.84
C THR A 304 -16.33 -20.49 12.04
N PHE A 305 -17.22 -21.04 11.23
CA PHE A 305 -18.65 -20.75 11.27
C PHE A 305 -19.45 -22.04 11.41
N THR A 306 -20.47 -22.05 12.28
CA THR A 306 -21.29 -23.25 12.55
C THR A 306 -22.57 -23.22 11.73
N VAL A 307 -22.75 -24.21 10.85
CA VAL A 307 -23.96 -24.42 10.05
C VAL A 307 -24.63 -25.71 10.52
N ALA A 308 -25.89 -25.64 10.91
CA ALA A 308 -26.67 -26.80 11.38
C ALA A 308 -25.91 -27.67 12.40
N LYS A 309 -25.30 -27.05 13.41
CA LYS A 309 -24.48 -27.66 14.47
C LYS A 309 -23.13 -28.25 14.00
N THR A 310 -22.76 -28.08 12.73
CA THR A 310 -21.48 -28.57 12.20
C THR A 310 -20.54 -27.34 11.99
N PRO A 311 -19.39 -27.28 12.68
CA PRO A 311 -18.41 -26.25 12.44
C PRO A 311 -17.73 -26.47 11.09
N ARG A 312 -17.57 -25.38 10.33
CA ARG A 312 -16.78 -25.31 9.10
C ARG A 312 -15.73 -24.24 9.26
N THR A 313 -14.48 -24.56 8.97
CA THR A 313 -13.38 -23.61 9.02
C THR A 313 -12.92 -23.25 7.62
N TYR A 314 -12.90 -21.97 7.31
CA TYR A 314 -12.36 -21.39 6.08
C TYR A 314 -10.94 -20.91 6.39
N PRO A 315 -9.93 -21.37 5.65
CA PRO A 315 -8.55 -20.94 5.86
C PRO A 315 -8.38 -19.41 5.65
N ALA A 316 -7.37 -18.82 6.27
CA ALA A 316 -6.95 -17.46 5.97
C ALA A 316 -6.68 -17.28 4.47
N GLY A 317 -7.04 -16.12 3.92
CA GLY A 317 -6.92 -15.82 2.50
C GLY A 317 -8.06 -16.36 1.63
N SER A 318 -9.06 -17.07 2.20
CA SER A 318 -10.18 -17.63 1.43
C SER A 318 -11.17 -16.56 0.96
N ILE A 319 -11.78 -16.81 -0.20
CA ILE A 319 -12.97 -16.09 -0.66
C ILE A 319 -14.20 -16.88 -0.27
N VAL A 320 -15.13 -16.28 0.47
CA VAL A 320 -16.37 -16.89 0.92
C VAL A 320 -17.56 -16.04 0.54
N ALA A 321 -18.61 -16.66 0.00
CA ALA A 321 -19.91 -16.04 -0.22
C ALA A 321 -20.86 -16.47 0.91
N VAL A 322 -21.49 -15.52 1.60
CA VAL A 322 -22.38 -15.79 2.73
C VAL A 322 -23.62 -14.88 2.70
N SER A 323 -24.79 -15.49 2.88
CA SER A 323 -26.04 -14.73 3.02
C SER A 323 -26.19 -14.12 4.40
N LEU A 324 -26.82 -12.96 4.48
CA LEU A 324 -27.11 -12.30 5.76
C LEU A 324 -27.96 -13.17 6.69
N LYS A 325 -28.83 -14.03 6.18
CA LYS A 325 -29.66 -14.93 6.98
C LYS A 325 -28.86 -15.88 7.89
N PHE A 326 -27.60 -16.17 7.53
CA PHE A 326 -26.69 -16.96 8.35
C PHE A 326 -25.90 -16.10 9.35
N LEU A 327 -25.69 -14.84 9.04
CA LEU A 327 -24.98 -13.89 9.90
C LEU A 327 -25.92 -13.25 10.93
N VAL A 328 -27.19 -13.05 10.58
CA VAL A 328 -28.23 -12.51 11.46
C VAL A 328 -29.39 -13.53 11.43
N PRO A 329 -29.34 -14.60 12.23
CA PRO A 329 -30.40 -15.58 12.26
C PRO A 329 -31.71 -14.93 12.73
N PRO A 330 -32.89 -15.37 12.19
CA PRO A 330 -34.16 -14.91 12.67
C PRO A 330 -34.32 -15.25 14.15
N THR A 331 -35.00 -14.38 14.88
CA THR A 331 -35.30 -14.57 16.31
C THR A 331 -36.18 -15.85 16.46
N GLY A 332 -35.63 -16.89 17.10
CA GLY A 332 -36.26 -18.18 17.35
C GLY A 332 -35.39 -19.37 16.91
N ASP A 333 -35.83 -20.59 17.31
CA ASP A 333 -35.10 -21.83 17.02
C ASP A 333 -35.17 -22.30 15.55
N ALA A 334 -35.46 -21.42 14.63
CA ALA A 334 -35.54 -21.75 13.20
C ALA A 334 -34.15 -22.11 12.65
N LEU A 335 -33.93 -23.42 12.44
CA LEU A 335 -32.77 -23.89 11.71
C LEU A 335 -32.81 -23.32 10.29
N VAL A 336 -31.86 -22.46 9.96
CA VAL A 336 -31.67 -22.01 8.57
C VAL A 336 -31.05 -23.15 7.79
N ILE A 337 -31.91 -23.98 7.16
CA ILE A 337 -31.47 -25.02 6.22
C ILE A 337 -31.50 -24.38 4.83
N SER A 338 -30.38 -24.41 4.14
CA SER A 338 -30.30 -24.02 2.73
C SER A 338 -29.79 -25.24 1.94
N ASN A 339 -30.49 -25.56 0.86
CA ASN A 339 -29.99 -26.53 -0.12
C ASN A 339 -28.89 -25.94 -0.99
N ASP A 340 -28.68 -24.60 -0.90
CA ASP A 340 -27.59 -23.90 -1.59
C ASP A 340 -26.27 -24.02 -0.81
N CYS A 341 -25.17 -23.87 -1.53
CA CYS A 341 -23.84 -23.66 -0.92
C CYS A 341 -23.83 -22.32 -0.18
N ASP A 342 -24.05 -22.35 1.16
CA ASP A 342 -24.13 -21.12 1.97
C ASP A 342 -23.83 -21.41 3.46
N PRO A 343 -22.76 -20.87 4.05
CA PRO A 343 -21.66 -20.14 3.39
C PRO A 343 -20.90 -20.99 2.38
N CYS A 344 -20.52 -20.39 1.25
CA CYS A 344 -19.85 -21.06 0.15
C CYS A 344 -18.40 -20.63 0.01
N GLN A 345 -17.45 -21.53 0.13
CA GLN A 345 -16.05 -21.25 -0.20
C GLN A 345 -15.90 -21.20 -1.71
N LEU A 346 -15.65 -19.97 -2.24
CA LEU A 346 -15.46 -19.79 -3.67
C LEU A 346 -14.06 -20.18 -4.12
N LEU A 347 -13.07 -19.86 -3.29
CA LEU A 347 -11.66 -20.17 -3.51
C LEU A 347 -10.93 -20.19 -2.17
N ALA A 348 -10.04 -21.15 -1.98
CA ALA A 348 -9.07 -21.15 -0.89
C ALA A 348 -7.66 -21.20 -1.49
N PRO A 349 -6.72 -20.37 -1.01
CA PRO A 349 -5.35 -20.45 -1.49
C PRO A 349 -4.66 -21.71 -0.99
N GLY A 350 -3.83 -22.31 -1.86
CA GLY A 350 -2.89 -23.37 -1.46
C GLY A 350 -1.70 -22.81 -0.66
N PRO A 351 -0.80 -23.68 -0.16
CA PRO A 351 0.31 -23.28 0.72
C PRO A 351 1.28 -22.26 0.11
N ARG A 352 1.37 -22.19 -1.22
CA ARG A 352 2.22 -21.25 -1.96
C ARG A 352 1.41 -20.33 -2.87
N GLN A 353 0.16 -20.12 -2.50
CA GLN A 353 -0.76 -19.24 -3.22
C GLN A 353 -1.22 -18.08 -2.35
N SER A 354 -1.48 -16.96 -2.98
CA SER A 354 -2.18 -15.83 -2.37
C SER A 354 -3.26 -15.31 -3.30
N ILE A 355 -4.34 -14.80 -2.72
CA ILE A 355 -5.37 -14.06 -3.44
C ILE A 355 -5.14 -12.59 -3.16
N ASP A 356 -4.79 -11.82 -4.19
CA ASP A 356 -4.36 -10.42 -4.07
C ASP A 356 -5.52 -9.46 -4.23
N GLN A 357 -6.22 -9.51 -5.37
CA GLN A 357 -7.30 -8.58 -5.70
C GLN A 357 -8.57 -9.34 -6.05
N LEU A 358 -9.72 -8.71 -5.76
CA LEU A 358 -11.05 -9.18 -6.10
C LEU A 358 -11.89 -8.08 -6.71
N ALA A 359 -12.70 -8.43 -7.71
CA ALA A 359 -13.80 -7.63 -8.21
C ALA A 359 -15.07 -8.48 -8.25
N VAL A 360 -16.22 -7.86 -8.01
CA VAL A 360 -17.54 -8.49 -8.09
C VAL A 360 -18.28 -7.82 -9.24
N THR A 361 -18.53 -8.56 -10.30
CA THR A 361 -19.35 -8.13 -11.43
C THR A 361 -20.80 -8.63 -11.25
N ASP A 362 -21.67 -8.45 -12.20
CA ASP A 362 -23.08 -8.86 -12.07
C ASP A 362 -23.24 -10.35 -11.71
N ASN A 363 -22.43 -11.23 -12.31
CA ASN A 363 -22.62 -12.67 -12.15
C ASN A 363 -21.35 -13.42 -11.74
N ARG A 364 -20.26 -12.72 -11.46
CA ARG A 364 -18.94 -13.32 -11.23
C ARG A 364 -18.21 -12.67 -10.06
N VAL A 365 -17.35 -13.44 -9.46
CA VAL A 365 -16.22 -12.91 -8.69
C VAL A 365 -14.97 -13.14 -9.52
N VAL A 366 -14.25 -12.07 -9.83
CA VAL A 366 -12.96 -12.15 -10.54
C VAL A 366 -11.84 -11.97 -9.53
N ALA A 367 -10.93 -12.93 -9.50
CA ALA A 367 -9.86 -12.99 -8.51
C ALA A 367 -8.48 -13.04 -9.18
N VAL A 368 -7.56 -12.21 -8.71
CA VAL A 368 -6.13 -12.33 -8.99
C VAL A 368 -5.53 -13.28 -7.98
N VAL A 369 -4.94 -14.35 -8.49
CA VAL A 369 -4.30 -15.40 -7.68
C VAL A 369 -2.84 -15.50 -8.08
N TYR A 370 -1.95 -15.42 -7.12
CA TYR A 370 -0.53 -15.72 -7.32
C TYR A 370 -0.23 -17.14 -6.85
N ASP A 371 0.43 -17.91 -7.70
CA ASP A 371 0.99 -19.22 -7.39
C ASP A 371 2.51 -19.13 -7.55
N ASN A 372 3.23 -19.33 -6.47
CA ASN A 372 4.68 -19.06 -6.44
C ASN A 372 5.02 -17.69 -7.07
N VAL A 373 4.26 -16.66 -6.68
CA VAL A 373 4.43 -15.27 -7.13
C VAL A 373 4.18 -15.06 -8.64
N ARG A 374 3.59 -16.03 -9.32
CA ARG A 374 3.18 -15.93 -10.74
C ARG A 374 1.70 -15.65 -10.81
N GLY A 375 1.34 -14.54 -11.42
CA GLY A 375 -0.04 -14.07 -11.52
C GLY A 375 -0.90 -14.92 -12.42
N SER A 376 -2.10 -15.21 -11.95
CA SER A 376 -3.20 -15.79 -12.70
C SER A 376 -4.48 -15.01 -12.44
N LEU A 377 -5.45 -15.12 -13.34
CA LEU A 377 -6.74 -14.44 -13.23
C LEU A 377 -7.83 -15.47 -13.41
N VAL A 378 -8.74 -15.56 -12.43
CA VAL A 378 -9.82 -16.53 -12.43
C VAL A 378 -11.17 -15.84 -12.26
N SER A 379 -12.16 -16.27 -13.04
CA SER A 379 -13.57 -15.91 -12.91
C SER A 379 -14.31 -17.04 -12.21
N LEU A 380 -15.03 -16.71 -11.14
CA LEU A 380 -15.75 -17.65 -10.28
C LEU A 380 -17.26 -17.38 -10.39
N GLN A 381 -18.02 -18.40 -10.69
CA GLN A 381 -19.48 -18.38 -10.77
C GLN A 381 -20.10 -19.18 -9.62
N LEU A 382 -20.99 -18.57 -8.87
CA LEU A 382 -21.88 -19.29 -7.95
C LEU A 382 -22.92 -20.08 -8.75
N ARG A 383 -23.14 -21.36 -8.41
CA ARG A 383 -24.10 -22.25 -9.10
C ARG A 383 -25.10 -22.88 -8.12
N GLY A 384 -25.52 -22.16 -7.11
CA GLY A 384 -26.45 -22.64 -6.10
C GLY A 384 -25.92 -23.90 -5.39
N GLU A 385 -26.70 -24.95 -5.37
CA GLU A 385 -26.31 -26.25 -4.76
C GLU A 385 -25.12 -26.92 -5.46
N PHE A 386 -24.84 -26.60 -6.73
CA PHE A 386 -23.73 -27.14 -7.51
C PHE A 386 -22.37 -26.49 -7.18
N GLY A 387 -22.33 -25.59 -6.19
CA GLY A 387 -21.08 -24.96 -5.69
C GLY A 387 -20.55 -23.88 -6.62
N VAL A 388 -19.27 -23.98 -7.04
CA VAL A 388 -18.56 -22.95 -7.77
C VAL A 388 -17.98 -23.49 -9.06
N LYS A 389 -18.20 -22.77 -10.16
CA LYS A 389 -17.48 -23.00 -11.42
C LYS A 389 -16.41 -21.96 -11.57
N SER A 390 -15.17 -22.38 -11.82
CA SER A 390 -14.03 -21.51 -12.12
C SER A 390 -13.69 -21.53 -13.59
N GLN A 391 -13.19 -20.39 -14.10
CA GLN A 391 -12.69 -20.24 -15.46
C GLN A 391 -11.46 -19.34 -15.43
N ALA A 392 -10.36 -19.79 -16.04
CA ALA A 392 -9.16 -18.96 -16.20
C ALA A 392 -9.37 -17.87 -17.25
N LEU A 393 -8.81 -16.70 -16.98
CA LEU A 393 -8.71 -15.59 -17.94
C LEU A 393 -7.26 -15.46 -18.42
N PRO A 394 -7.01 -15.03 -19.68
CA PRO A 394 -5.68 -14.99 -20.26
C PRO A 394 -4.76 -13.98 -19.57
N VAL A 395 -3.60 -14.43 -19.14
CA VAL A 395 -2.51 -13.62 -18.57
C VAL A 395 -1.18 -13.92 -19.29
N ILE A 396 -0.12 -13.20 -18.96
CA ILE A 396 1.23 -13.50 -19.43
C ILE A 396 1.95 -14.44 -18.45
N ALA A 397 2.84 -15.26 -18.96
CA ALA A 397 3.67 -16.13 -18.14
C ALA A 397 4.65 -15.29 -17.28
N ASN A 398 4.89 -15.71 -16.04
CA ASN A 398 5.79 -15.04 -15.09
C ASN A 398 5.50 -13.52 -14.94
N GLY A 399 4.24 -13.13 -15.02
CA GLY A 399 3.82 -11.74 -14.88
C GLY A 399 2.99 -11.47 -13.66
N SER A 400 2.72 -10.20 -13.44
CA SER A 400 1.73 -9.71 -12.49
C SER A 400 0.43 -9.31 -13.20
N VAL A 401 -0.64 -9.27 -12.43
CA VAL A 401 -1.98 -8.91 -12.85
C VAL A 401 -2.53 -7.86 -11.90
N SER A 402 -3.15 -6.82 -12.45
CA SER A 402 -3.89 -5.83 -11.67
C SER A 402 -5.30 -5.67 -12.23
N LEU A 403 -6.33 -5.74 -11.38
CA LEU A 403 -7.70 -5.47 -11.78
C LEU A 403 -7.91 -3.97 -12.01
N GLY A 404 -8.63 -3.65 -13.06
CA GLY A 404 -9.16 -2.32 -13.32
C GLY A 404 -10.65 -2.23 -13.02
N SER A 405 -11.31 -1.23 -13.61
CA SER A 405 -12.75 -1.05 -13.50
C SER A 405 -13.49 -2.17 -14.22
N HIS A 406 -14.61 -2.60 -13.64
CA HIS A 406 -15.61 -3.46 -14.30
C HIS A 406 -16.81 -2.64 -14.71
N ALA A 407 -17.56 -3.15 -15.70
CA ALA A 407 -18.80 -2.55 -16.11
C ALA A 407 -19.85 -2.61 -14.99
N ASP A 408 -20.73 -1.60 -14.95
CA ASP A 408 -21.85 -1.53 -14.00
C ASP A 408 -22.97 -2.53 -14.35
N GLU A 409 -22.99 -3.00 -15.60
CA GLU A 409 -23.90 -4.03 -16.09
C GLU A 409 -23.11 -5.08 -16.87
N GLY A 410 -23.37 -6.37 -16.58
CA GLY A 410 -22.69 -7.50 -17.19
C GLY A 410 -21.38 -7.87 -16.50
N ASP A 411 -20.53 -8.58 -17.22
CA ASP A 411 -19.31 -9.18 -16.65
C ASP A 411 -18.02 -8.70 -17.32
N GLN A 412 -18.05 -7.51 -17.95
CA GLN A 412 -16.86 -6.91 -18.55
C GLN A 412 -15.96 -6.29 -17.50
N ILE A 413 -14.65 -6.55 -17.59
CA ILE A 413 -13.65 -6.04 -16.65
C ILE A 413 -12.37 -5.68 -17.39
N PHE A 414 -11.83 -4.51 -17.08
CA PHE A 414 -10.46 -4.17 -17.44
C PHE A 414 -9.48 -4.80 -16.46
N TYR A 415 -8.35 -5.23 -16.97
CA TYR A 415 -7.21 -5.65 -16.17
C TYR A 415 -5.91 -5.39 -16.92
N SER A 416 -4.83 -5.19 -16.19
CA SER A 416 -3.51 -5.06 -16.78
C SER A 416 -2.63 -6.26 -16.43
N VAL A 417 -1.72 -6.57 -17.36
CA VAL A 417 -0.68 -7.58 -17.16
C VAL A 417 0.67 -6.98 -17.54
N GLU A 418 1.69 -7.33 -16.77
CA GLU A 418 3.07 -6.92 -17.03
C GLU A 418 4.06 -7.91 -16.42
N GLY A 419 5.32 -7.84 -16.79
CA GLY A 419 6.38 -8.66 -16.22
C GLY A 419 7.72 -7.96 -16.33
N PHE A 420 8.77 -8.48 -15.71
CA PHE A 420 10.09 -7.85 -15.67
C PHE A 420 10.62 -7.39 -17.05
N THR A 421 10.27 -8.14 -18.10
CA THR A 421 10.70 -7.89 -19.49
C THR A 421 9.55 -7.58 -20.45
N THR A 422 8.32 -7.53 -19.94
CA THR A 422 7.11 -7.29 -20.74
C THR A 422 6.42 -6.02 -20.25
N PRO A 423 6.35 -4.96 -21.09
CA PRO A 423 5.64 -3.73 -20.75
C PRO A 423 4.17 -3.97 -20.43
N THR A 424 3.58 -3.04 -19.65
CA THR A 424 2.18 -3.09 -19.26
C THR A 424 1.24 -3.18 -20.46
N GLN A 425 0.35 -4.15 -20.45
CA GLN A 425 -0.75 -4.32 -21.39
C GLN A 425 -2.06 -4.21 -20.65
N LEU A 426 -2.92 -3.31 -21.08
CA LEU A 426 -4.30 -3.22 -20.62
C LEU A 426 -5.17 -4.12 -21.48
N LYS A 427 -5.92 -5.00 -20.83
CA LYS A 427 -6.84 -5.94 -21.44
C LYS A 427 -8.27 -5.67 -21.00
N LEU A 428 -9.21 -6.03 -21.83
CA LEU A 428 -10.63 -6.11 -21.51
C LEU A 428 -11.06 -7.56 -21.65
N ALA A 429 -11.67 -8.10 -20.61
CA ALA A 429 -12.29 -9.42 -20.63
C ALA A 429 -13.78 -9.36 -20.38
N ASP A 430 -14.48 -10.36 -20.90
CA ASP A 430 -15.79 -10.78 -20.43
C ASP A 430 -15.59 -11.97 -19.49
N ALA A 431 -15.83 -11.74 -18.21
CA ALA A 431 -15.57 -12.75 -17.17
C ALA A 431 -16.56 -13.93 -17.22
N ALA A 432 -17.70 -13.78 -17.92
CA ALA A 432 -18.66 -14.88 -18.10
C ALA A 432 -18.23 -15.85 -19.21
N THR A 433 -17.67 -15.35 -20.31
CA THR A 433 -17.25 -16.14 -21.47
C THR A 433 -15.78 -16.52 -21.48
N GLY A 434 -14.95 -15.77 -20.73
CA GLY A 434 -13.50 -15.92 -20.73
C GLY A 434 -12.79 -15.27 -21.93
N GLN A 435 -13.51 -14.63 -22.81
CA GLN A 435 -12.94 -13.90 -23.94
C GLN A 435 -12.18 -12.67 -23.45
N SER A 436 -10.99 -12.42 -23.97
CA SER A 436 -10.17 -11.28 -23.60
C SER A 436 -9.36 -10.78 -24.81
N ALA A 437 -9.20 -9.46 -24.87
CA ALA A 437 -8.37 -8.79 -25.86
C ALA A 437 -7.50 -7.70 -25.23
N THR A 438 -6.29 -7.53 -25.77
CA THR A 438 -5.44 -6.38 -25.42
C THR A 438 -6.03 -5.11 -26.06
N VAL A 439 -6.33 -4.12 -25.24
CA VAL A 439 -6.92 -2.85 -25.66
C VAL A 439 -5.86 -1.77 -25.87
N LYS A 440 -4.87 -1.73 -24.97
CA LYS A 440 -3.74 -0.81 -24.99
C LYS A 440 -2.47 -1.55 -24.54
N ALA A 441 -1.32 -1.07 -24.99
CA ALA A 441 -0.03 -1.55 -24.52
C ALA A 441 0.96 -0.37 -24.48
N LEU A 442 1.83 -0.35 -23.47
CA LEU A 442 2.95 0.57 -23.42
C LEU A 442 4.07 0.06 -24.34
N PRO A 443 4.83 0.95 -25.00
CA PRO A 443 6.03 0.55 -25.74
C PRO A 443 7.12 0.07 -24.79
N ALA A 444 8.01 -0.78 -25.31
CA ALA A 444 9.22 -1.15 -24.60
C ALA A 444 10.17 0.05 -24.49
N GLN A 445 10.68 0.32 -23.29
CA GLN A 445 11.60 1.43 -23.05
C GLN A 445 13.04 0.99 -22.81
N PHE A 446 13.29 -0.33 -22.87
CA PHE A 446 14.62 -0.94 -22.89
C PHE A 446 14.60 -2.24 -23.71
N ASP A 447 15.77 -2.67 -24.19
CA ASP A 447 15.92 -3.91 -24.95
C ASP A 447 15.98 -5.13 -24.01
N ALA A 448 14.86 -5.81 -23.84
CA ALA A 448 14.76 -7.04 -23.08
C ALA A 448 15.10 -8.31 -23.88
N SER A 449 15.41 -8.21 -25.19
CA SER A 449 15.62 -9.38 -26.05
C SER A 449 16.82 -10.24 -25.65
N LYS A 450 17.79 -9.63 -24.96
CA LYS A 450 19.02 -10.26 -24.47
C LYS A 450 18.91 -10.75 -23.02
N LEU A 451 17.76 -10.57 -22.37
CA LEU A 451 17.53 -10.93 -20.98
C LEU A 451 16.74 -12.22 -20.88
N GLU A 452 16.95 -12.93 -19.81
CA GLU A 452 16.11 -14.03 -19.35
C GLU A 452 15.68 -13.83 -17.90
N VAL A 453 14.56 -14.47 -17.55
CA VAL A 453 13.96 -14.38 -16.21
C VAL A 453 13.83 -15.79 -15.67
N GLU A 454 14.52 -16.07 -14.59
CA GLU A 454 14.46 -17.34 -13.88
C GLU A 454 13.80 -17.16 -12.51
N GLN A 455 13.06 -18.15 -12.05
CA GLN A 455 12.63 -18.23 -10.66
C GLN A 455 13.45 -19.30 -9.96
N LYS A 456 14.14 -18.91 -8.90
CA LYS A 456 15.03 -19.76 -8.09
C LYS A 456 14.51 -19.85 -6.66
N VAL A 457 15.10 -20.72 -5.87
CA VAL A 457 14.77 -20.92 -4.45
C VAL A 457 16.05 -20.94 -3.64
N ALA A 458 16.09 -20.12 -2.59
CA ALA A 458 17.10 -20.19 -1.53
C ALA A 458 16.50 -20.86 -0.29
N LYS A 459 17.34 -21.41 0.59
CA LYS A 459 16.91 -22.03 1.82
C LYS A 459 17.31 -21.16 3.01
N SER A 460 16.32 -20.63 3.73
CA SER A 460 16.55 -19.79 4.91
C SER A 460 17.15 -20.58 6.06
N LYS A 461 17.64 -19.88 7.06
CA LYS A 461 18.29 -20.44 8.26
C LYS A 461 17.44 -21.47 9.00
N ASP A 462 16.13 -21.30 9.02
CA ASP A 462 15.17 -22.22 9.63
C ASP A 462 14.65 -23.33 8.68
N GLY A 463 15.21 -23.41 7.47
CA GLY A 463 14.87 -24.38 6.45
C GLY A 463 13.74 -23.97 5.52
N THR A 464 13.12 -22.81 5.71
CA THR A 464 12.07 -22.29 4.85
C THR A 464 12.61 -22.00 3.44
N GLU A 465 11.88 -22.42 2.42
CA GLU A 465 12.18 -22.15 1.02
C GLU A 465 11.75 -20.72 0.65
N ILE A 466 12.71 -19.91 0.21
CA ILE A 466 12.52 -18.52 -0.17
C ILE A 466 12.66 -18.40 -1.69
N PRO A 467 11.56 -18.17 -2.43
CA PRO A 467 11.64 -17.95 -3.86
C PRO A 467 12.21 -16.56 -4.15
N TYR A 468 12.88 -16.45 -5.28
CA TYR A 468 13.31 -15.17 -5.83
C TYR A 468 13.36 -15.23 -7.34
N PHE A 469 13.16 -14.12 -8.00
CA PHE A 469 13.37 -13.97 -9.44
C PHE A 469 14.78 -13.45 -9.68
N LEU A 470 15.40 -13.96 -10.71
CA LEU A 470 16.68 -13.46 -11.25
C LEU A 470 16.47 -13.04 -12.70
N ILE A 471 16.71 -11.78 -13.00
CA ILE A 471 16.68 -11.19 -14.32
C ILE A 471 18.12 -10.90 -14.72
N HIS A 472 18.60 -11.55 -15.77
CA HIS A 472 20.01 -11.50 -16.13
C HIS A 472 20.23 -11.65 -17.65
N PRO A 473 21.45 -11.32 -18.17
CA PRO A 473 21.80 -11.54 -19.56
C PRO A 473 21.74 -13.03 -19.95
N LYS A 474 21.20 -13.33 -21.14
CA LYS A 474 21.20 -14.70 -21.69
C LYS A 474 22.62 -15.23 -21.85
N GLY A 475 22.84 -16.44 -21.36
CA GLY A 475 24.16 -17.10 -21.47
C GLY A 475 25.19 -16.50 -20.50
N GLU A 476 24.78 -15.82 -19.45
CA GLU A 476 25.65 -15.31 -18.39
C GLU A 476 26.51 -16.43 -17.80
N LYS A 477 27.81 -16.16 -17.61
CA LYS A 477 28.69 -17.13 -16.97
C LYS A 477 28.51 -17.13 -15.47
N LEU A 478 28.40 -18.30 -14.89
CA LEU A 478 28.32 -18.48 -13.43
C LEU A 478 29.74 -18.59 -12.85
N ASP A 479 30.49 -17.50 -12.87
CA ASP A 479 31.87 -17.40 -12.39
C ASP A 479 32.02 -16.48 -11.14
N GLY A 480 30.91 -15.87 -10.71
CA GLY A 480 30.88 -14.97 -9.55
C GLY A 480 31.23 -13.53 -9.87
N LEU A 481 31.41 -13.17 -11.13
CA LEU A 481 31.84 -11.83 -11.55
C LEU A 481 30.68 -10.93 -11.99
N ASN A 482 29.43 -11.44 -11.99
CA ASN A 482 28.31 -10.69 -12.53
C ASN A 482 27.83 -9.64 -11.53
N PRO A 483 27.78 -8.36 -11.93
CA PRO A 483 27.23 -7.29 -11.10
C PRO A 483 25.73 -7.56 -10.85
N THR A 484 25.38 -7.85 -9.61
CA THR A 484 24.01 -8.26 -9.25
C THR A 484 23.44 -7.35 -8.19
N LEU A 485 22.24 -6.82 -8.39
CA LEU A 485 21.50 -6.01 -7.42
C LEU A 485 20.37 -6.86 -6.83
N LEU A 486 20.42 -7.10 -5.52
CA LEU A 486 19.37 -7.81 -4.78
C LEU A 486 18.40 -6.82 -4.13
N HIS A 487 17.11 -7.01 -4.41
CA HIS A 487 16.02 -6.21 -3.87
C HIS A 487 15.01 -7.09 -3.13
N ALA A 488 14.47 -6.58 -2.02
CA ALA A 488 13.33 -7.13 -1.31
C ALA A 488 12.59 -6.04 -0.53
N TYR A 489 11.44 -6.41 0.06
CA TYR A 489 10.70 -5.53 0.96
C TYR A 489 10.45 -6.17 2.33
N GLY A 490 9.72 -7.30 2.37
CA GLY A 490 9.56 -8.15 3.56
C GLY A 490 8.83 -7.46 4.72
N GLY A 491 7.65 -6.88 4.48
CA GLY A 491 6.83 -6.28 5.53
C GLY A 491 5.48 -5.82 5.03
N PHE A 492 4.58 -5.49 5.96
CA PHE A 492 3.27 -4.89 5.71
C PHE A 492 2.37 -5.66 4.73
N ASN A 493 2.55 -6.97 4.63
CA ASN A 493 1.80 -7.81 3.69
C ASN A 493 1.94 -7.36 2.21
N LEU A 494 3.03 -6.65 1.87
CA LEU A 494 3.29 -6.17 0.52
C LEU A 494 4.10 -7.19 -0.29
N SER A 495 3.52 -7.68 -1.38
CA SER A 495 4.18 -8.63 -2.28
C SER A 495 5.11 -7.92 -3.26
N LYS A 496 6.28 -8.49 -3.49
CA LYS A 496 7.18 -8.11 -4.60
C LYS A 496 6.86 -8.97 -5.81
N LEU A 497 6.17 -8.38 -6.75
CA LEU A 497 5.62 -9.03 -7.94
C LEU A 497 6.49 -8.75 -9.17
N PRO A 498 6.40 -9.57 -10.23
CA PRO A 498 7.03 -9.30 -11.52
C PRO A 498 6.42 -8.06 -12.19
N VAL A 499 7.08 -6.92 -12.10
CA VAL A 499 6.63 -5.65 -12.69
C VAL A 499 7.64 -5.13 -13.70
N TYR A 500 7.15 -4.41 -14.72
CA TYR A 500 7.99 -3.75 -15.71
C TYR A 500 8.54 -2.45 -15.12
N ASP A 501 9.84 -2.42 -14.85
CA ASP A 501 10.53 -1.19 -14.43
C ASP A 501 11.52 -0.73 -15.50
N PRO A 502 11.15 0.28 -16.29
CA PRO A 502 12.01 0.75 -17.37
C PRO A 502 13.29 1.42 -16.89
N LEU A 503 13.32 1.95 -15.64
CA LEU A 503 14.53 2.56 -15.11
C LEU A 503 15.56 1.50 -14.73
N ILE A 504 15.15 0.41 -14.07
CA ILE A 504 16.02 -0.75 -13.82
C ILE A 504 16.46 -1.35 -15.16
N GLY A 505 15.51 -1.55 -16.08
CA GLY A 505 15.80 -2.07 -17.41
C GLY A 505 16.87 -1.27 -18.15
N LYS A 506 16.69 0.05 -18.24
CA LYS A 506 17.56 0.95 -19.03
C LYS A 506 18.88 1.26 -18.36
N LEU A 507 18.84 1.53 -17.04
CA LEU A 507 20.00 2.05 -16.32
C LEU A 507 20.89 0.96 -15.72
N TRP A 508 20.38 -0.28 -15.62
CA TRP A 508 21.09 -1.39 -15.01
C TRP A 508 21.21 -2.62 -15.91
N LEU A 509 20.06 -3.22 -16.30
CA LEU A 509 20.05 -4.47 -17.07
C LEU A 509 20.69 -4.32 -18.47
N GLU A 510 20.37 -3.25 -19.21
CA GLU A 510 21.00 -2.97 -20.51
C GLU A 510 22.52 -2.68 -20.39
N LYS A 511 23.01 -2.37 -19.19
CA LYS A 511 24.44 -2.14 -18.95
C LYS A 511 25.17 -3.42 -18.54
N GLY A 512 24.50 -4.57 -18.56
CA GLY A 512 25.05 -5.88 -18.21
C GLY A 512 24.94 -6.25 -16.74
N GLY A 513 24.16 -5.49 -15.95
CA GLY A 513 23.85 -5.86 -14.57
C GLY A 513 22.74 -6.91 -14.50
N SER A 514 22.78 -7.74 -13.48
CA SER A 514 21.71 -8.68 -13.11
C SER A 514 20.87 -8.13 -11.96
N TYR A 515 19.58 -8.48 -11.90
CA TYR A 515 18.65 -8.00 -10.88
C TYR A 515 17.90 -9.16 -10.23
N ALA A 516 18.00 -9.29 -8.93
CA ALA A 516 17.33 -10.31 -8.15
C ALA A 516 16.25 -9.69 -7.26
N VAL A 517 15.05 -10.28 -7.25
CA VAL A 517 13.90 -9.85 -6.44
C VAL A 517 13.52 -10.98 -5.51
N ALA A 518 13.77 -10.81 -4.21
CA ALA A 518 13.49 -11.84 -3.20
C ALA A 518 12.10 -11.68 -2.58
N ASN A 519 11.39 -12.79 -2.49
CA ASN A 519 10.03 -12.89 -1.95
C ASN A 519 10.10 -13.41 -0.50
N ILE A 520 10.61 -12.56 0.39
CA ILE A 520 10.90 -12.91 1.79
C ILE A 520 9.66 -12.80 2.68
N ARG A 521 9.66 -13.53 3.80
CA ARG A 521 8.60 -13.44 4.81
C ARG A 521 8.41 -12.00 5.31
N GLY A 522 7.20 -11.69 5.76
CA GLY A 522 6.74 -10.33 6.06
C GLY A 522 6.02 -9.67 4.88
N GLY A 523 6.28 -10.10 3.64
CA GLY A 523 5.48 -9.78 2.47
C GLY A 523 4.18 -10.59 2.38
N GLY A 524 3.38 -10.33 1.32
CA GLY A 524 2.09 -10.97 1.07
C GLY A 524 2.12 -12.11 0.05
N GLU A 525 3.28 -12.51 -0.43
CA GLU A 525 3.47 -13.38 -1.59
C GLU A 525 2.76 -14.75 -1.44
N PHE A 526 2.66 -15.26 -0.21
CA PHE A 526 1.95 -16.49 0.12
C PHE A 526 0.81 -16.27 1.13
N GLY A 527 0.21 -15.08 1.09
CA GLY A 527 -0.94 -14.72 1.91
C GLY A 527 -0.61 -14.35 3.36
N PRO A 528 -1.64 -14.27 4.22
CA PRO A 528 -1.50 -13.73 5.58
C PRO A 528 -0.46 -14.46 6.44
N ALA A 529 -0.37 -15.78 6.34
CA ALA A 529 0.59 -16.58 7.11
C ALA A 529 2.06 -16.23 6.78
N TRP A 530 2.35 -15.82 5.53
CA TRP A 530 3.70 -15.41 5.12
C TRP A 530 4.08 -14.07 5.75
N HIS A 531 3.12 -13.16 5.85
CA HIS A 531 3.29 -11.89 6.55
C HIS A 531 3.48 -12.10 8.05
N GLU A 532 2.56 -12.84 8.68
CA GLU A 532 2.57 -13.08 10.14
C GLU A 532 3.82 -13.83 10.61
N ALA A 533 4.41 -14.66 9.74
CA ALA A 533 5.64 -15.40 10.05
C ALA A 533 6.83 -14.50 10.38
N ALA A 534 6.81 -13.21 10.02
CA ALA A 534 7.87 -12.25 10.30
C ALA A 534 7.40 -10.99 11.05
N LEU A 535 6.27 -11.05 11.75
CA LEU A 535 5.81 -9.94 12.59
C LEU A 535 6.53 -9.90 13.94
N LYS A 536 6.73 -8.69 14.46
CA LYS A 536 7.16 -8.42 15.86
C LYS A 536 8.38 -9.26 16.28
N ALA A 537 8.25 -10.11 17.27
CA ALA A 537 9.34 -10.98 17.77
C ALA A 537 9.97 -11.88 16.69
N ASN A 538 9.24 -12.17 15.62
CA ASN A 538 9.68 -13.00 14.51
C ASN A 538 10.38 -12.22 13.39
N ARG A 539 10.55 -10.91 13.54
CA ARG A 539 11.05 -10.03 12.48
C ARG A 539 12.40 -10.44 11.89
N GLN A 540 13.26 -11.06 12.70
CA GLN A 540 14.57 -11.56 12.25
C GLN A 540 14.46 -12.56 11.08
N ARG A 541 13.35 -13.30 10.96
CA ARG A 541 13.14 -14.26 9.86
C ARG A 541 13.16 -13.59 8.48
N ALA A 542 12.59 -12.39 8.36
CA ALA A 542 12.65 -11.63 7.10
C ALA A 542 14.11 -11.31 6.71
N TYR A 543 14.94 -10.97 7.68
CA TYR A 543 16.33 -10.66 7.45
C TYR A 543 17.16 -11.91 7.12
N ASP A 544 16.93 -13.00 7.85
CA ASP A 544 17.57 -14.30 7.58
C ASP A 544 17.22 -14.82 6.17
N ASP A 545 15.97 -14.61 5.72
CA ASP A 545 15.52 -14.96 4.36
C ASP A 545 16.29 -14.16 3.29
N TYR A 546 16.47 -12.85 3.51
CA TYR A 546 17.21 -11.99 2.61
C TYR A 546 18.68 -12.39 2.50
N PHE A 547 19.30 -12.71 3.62
CA PHE A 547 20.69 -13.20 3.65
C PHE A 547 20.82 -14.54 2.96
N ALA A 548 19.86 -15.44 3.12
CA ALA A 548 19.86 -16.73 2.44
C ALA A 548 19.83 -16.61 0.92
N VAL A 549 19.07 -15.63 0.38
CA VAL A 549 19.07 -15.36 -1.08
C VAL A 549 20.43 -14.81 -1.52
N ALA A 550 21.03 -13.90 -0.77
CA ALA A 550 22.38 -13.40 -1.06
C ALA A 550 23.44 -14.52 -1.06
N GLU A 551 23.43 -15.37 -0.03
CA GLU A 551 24.31 -16.55 0.08
C GLU A 551 24.07 -17.54 -1.07
N ASN A 552 22.84 -17.71 -1.51
CA ASN A 552 22.52 -18.56 -2.67
C ASN A 552 23.08 -17.99 -3.97
N LEU A 553 22.96 -16.66 -4.21
CA LEU A 553 23.55 -16.00 -5.38
C LEU A 553 25.10 -16.16 -5.40
N ILE A 554 25.73 -16.11 -4.24
CA ILE A 554 27.20 -16.28 -4.10
C ILE A 554 27.58 -17.75 -4.29
N SER A 555 26.92 -18.68 -3.61
CA SER A 555 27.28 -20.11 -3.67
C SER A 555 27.05 -20.74 -5.04
N THR A 556 26.03 -20.25 -5.77
CA THR A 556 25.75 -20.67 -7.16
C THR A 556 26.60 -19.91 -8.19
N LYS A 557 27.52 -19.05 -7.73
CA LYS A 557 28.41 -18.23 -8.57
C LYS A 557 27.69 -17.33 -9.57
N VAL A 558 26.46 -16.96 -9.29
CA VAL A 558 25.78 -15.86 -10.01
C VAL A 558 26.55 -14.57 -9.73
N SER A 559 26.93 -14.34 -8.48
CA SER A 559 27.70 -13.17 -8.07
C SER A 559 28.71 -13.52 -6.97
N SER A 560 29.39 -12.55 -6.44
CA SER A 560 30.27 -12.66 -5.27
C SER A 560 30.09 -11.42 -4.38
N PRO A 561 30.57 -11.43 -3.13
CA PRO A 561 30.50 -10.23 -2.28
C PRO A 561 31.05 -8.97 -2.96
N ARG A 562 32.05 -9.10 -3.83
CA ARG A 562 32.63 -7.97 -4.60
C ARG A 562 31.67 -7.39 -5.64
N HIS A 563 30.77 -8.19 -6.19
CA HIS A 563 29.84 -7.81 -7.26
C HIS A 563 28.37 -7.84 -6.86
N LEU A 564 28.08 -8.09 -5.55
CA LEU A 564 26.71 -8.12 -5.02
C LEU A 564 26.37 -6.81 -4.32
N GLY A 565 25.28 -6.19 -4.76
CA GLY A 565 24.70 -5.00 -4.16
C GLY A 565 23.32 -5.27 -3.57
N ALA A 566 22.92 -4.44 -2.61
CA ALA A 566 21.64 -4.46 -1.93
C ALA A 566 20.93 -3.11 -2.12
N TYR A 567 19.62 -3.15 -2.40
CA TYR A 567 18.78 -1.97 -2.53
C TYR A 567 17.44 -2.14 -1.83
N GLY A 568 17.04 -1.13 -1.08
CA GLY A 568 15.72 -1.10 -0.45
C GLY A 568 15.33 0.29 0.03
N ARG A 569 14.00 0.52 0.06
CA ARG A 569 13.38 1.78 0.42
C ARG A 569 12.30 1.57 1.49
N SER A 570 12.12 2.57 2.39
CA SER A 570 11.11 2.54 3.45
C SER A 570 11.38 1.36 4.41
N ASN A 571 10.45 0.42 4.62
CA ASN A 571 10.72 -0.84 5.29
C ASN A 571 11.87 -1.64 4.62
N GLY A 572 11.98 -1.59 3.28
CA GLY A 572 13.15 -2.10 2.58
C GLY A 572 14.44 -1.36 2.93
N GLY A 573 14.36 -0.07 3.28
CA GLY A 573 15.48 0.70 3.82
C GLY A 573 15.91 0.23 5.22
N LEU A 574 14.96 -0.16 6.07
CA LEU A 574 15.26 -0.86 7.32
C LEU A 574 16.00 -2.18 7.05
N LEU A 575 15.49 -2.98 6.10
CA LEU A 575 16.16 -4.22 5.68
C LEU A 575 17.60 -3.96 5.24
N MET A 576 17.87 -2.86 4.51
CA MET A 576 19.23 -2.50 4.10
C MET A 576 20.10 -2.08 5.27
N GLY A 577 19.55 -1.33 6.24
CA GLY A 577 20.26 -1.00 7.47
C GLY A 577 20.64 -2.24 8.29
N VAL A 578 19.72 -3.21 8.35
CA VAL A 578 19.99 -4.52 9.00
C VAL A 578 21.02 -5.33 8.22
N ALA A 579 20.92 -5.35 6.89
CA ALA A 579 21.90 -6.03 6.02
C ALA A 579 23.32 -5.46 6.24
N LEU A 580 23.42 -4.13 6.32
CA LEU A 580 24.69 -3.45 6.58
C LEU A 580 25.25 -3.82 7.96
N THR A 581 24.42 -3.84 9.01
CA THR A 581 24.91 -4.02 10.39
C THR A 581 25.06 -5.46 10.83
N GLN A 582 24.30 -6.41 10.26
CA GLN A 582 24.38 -7.83 10.63
C GLN A 582 25.30 -8.65 9.70
N ARG A 583 25.29 -8.35 8.38
CA ARG A 583 26.04 -9.12 7.38
C ARG A 583 26.78 -8.21 6.38
N PRO A 584 27.69 -7.33 6.87
CA PRO A 584 28.46 -6.46 5.99
C PRO A 584 29.36 -7.24 5.01
N ASP A 585 29.66 -8.50 5.31
CA ASP A 585 30.52 -9.41 4.54
C ASP A 585 29.91 -9.82 3.18
N LEU A 586 28.60 -9.70 3.01
CA LEU A 586 27.90 -10.14 1.80
C LEU A 586 27.89 -9.11 0.66
N TRP A 587 28.16 -7.82 0.95
CA TRP A 587 27.85 -6.72 0.05
C TRP A 587 29.09 -5.87 -0.28
N ASN A 588 29.16 -5.38 -1.52
CA ASN A 588 30.08 -4.30 -1.90
C ASN A 588 29.35 -2.95 -2.10
N ALA A 589 28.03 -2.99 -2.27
CA ALA A 589 27.19 -1.80 -2.39
C ALA A 589 25.90 -1.98 -1.57
N VAL A 590 25.50 -0.95 -0.81
CA VAL A 590 24.21 -0.93 -0.10
C VAL A 590 23.56 0.44 -0.29
N VAL A 591 22.43 0.47 -0.98
CA VAL A 591 21.60 1.67 -1.13
C VAL A 591 20.48 1.63 -0.11
N VAL A 592 20.50 2.57 0.83
CA VAL A 592 19.59 2.68 1.99
C VAL A 592 18.69 3.90 1.75
N GLU A 593 17.48 3.69 1.19
CA GLU A 593 16.63 4.79 0.76
C GLU A 593 15.44 5.01 1.71
N SER A 594 15.21 6.27 2.13
CA SER A 594 14.12 6.69 3.04
C SER A 594 13.88 5.71 4.19
N PRO A 595 14.92 5.37 4.97
CA PRO A 595 14.91 4.19 5.83
C PRO A 595 14.42 4.47 7.25
N LEU A 596 13.86 3.43 7.91
CA LEU A 596 13.73 3.37 9.37
C LEU A 596 15.02 2.76 9.95
N LEU A 597 15.83 3.54 10.66
CA LEU A 597 17.10 3.05 11.17
C LEU A 597 17.21 3.07 12.70
N ASP A 598 16.46 3.96 13.37
CA ASP A 598 16.34 4.00 14.82
C ASP A 598 15.00 3.43 15.24
N MET A 599 14.96 2.12 15.46
CA MET A 599 13.75 1.39 15.79
C MET A 599 13.33 1.52 17.27
N ILE A 600 14.17 2.16 18.10
CA ILE A 600 13.81 2.43 19.49
C ILE A 600 12.98 3.71 19.59
N ARG A 601 13.18 4.65 18.67
CA ARG A 601 12.50 5.93 18.68
C ARG A 601 11.41 6.06 17.59
N TYR A 602 11.24 5.06 16.72
CA TYR A 602 10.34 5.19 15.59
C TYR A 602 8.89 5.59 15.97
N PRO A 603 8.29 5.11 17.10
CA PRO A 603 6.93 5.50 17.43
C PRO A 603 6.79 6.96 17.89
N LEU A 604 7.90 7.59 18.28
CA LEU A 604 7.94 9.00 18.71
C LEU A 604 8.05 9.97 17.53
N LEU A 605 8.28 9.47 16.33
CA LEU A 605 8.40 10.24 15.10
C LEU A 605 7.08 10.17 14.31
N PRO A 606 6.75 11.19 13.51
CA PRO A 606 5.52 11.21 12.71
C PRO A 606 5.26 9.91 11.94
N ALA A 607 4.00 9.47 11.91
CA ALA A 607 3.48 8.20 11.38
C ALA A 607 4.01 6.92 12.06
N GLY A 608 5.11 6.96 12.82
CA GLY A 608 5.76 5.78 13.40
C GLY A 608 4.87 4.96 14.32
N ALA A 609 4.06 5.60 15.17
CA ALA A 609 3.14 4.91 16.08
C ALA A 609 2.15 3.97 15.36
N SER A 610 1.80 4.27 14.10
CA SER A 610 0.90 3.42 13.30
C SER A 610 1.51 2.06 12.92
N TRP A 611 2.83 1.86 13.08
CA TRP A 611 3.54 0.62 12.71
C TRP A 611 3.83 -0.31 13.88
N ILE A 612 3.32 -0.01 15.08
CA ILE A 612 3.48 -0.86 16.27
C ILE A 612 2.92 -2.28 16.00
N GLY A 613 1.86 -2.39 15.22
CA GLY A 613 1.33 -3.67 14.77
C GLY A 613 2.32 -4.55 14.00
N GLU A 614 3.22 -3.94 13.24
CA GLU A 614 4.25 -4.63 12.44
C GLU A 614 5.51 -4.96 13.25
N TYR A 615 6.02 -4.00 14.05
CA TYR A 615 7.33 -4.12 14.68
C TYR A 615 7.29 -4.38 16.19
N GLY A 616 6.22 -4.00 16.87
CA GLY A 616 6.12 -3.97 18.32
C GLY A 616 6.40 -2.59 18.91
N ASP A 617 6.02 -2.38 20.18
CA ASP A 617 6.18 -1.12 20.90
C ASP A 617 7.49 -1.13 21.73
N PRO A 618 8.48 -0.30 21.42
CA PRO A 618 9.73 -0.22 22.20
C PRO A 618 9.52 0.38 23.61
N ALA A 619 8.34 0.94 23.92
CA ALA A 619 8.01 1.34 25.28
C ALA A 619 7.71 0.13 26.18
N ILE A 620 7.39 -1.03 25.61
CA ILE A 620 7.17 -2.28 26.31
C ILE A 620 8.52 -3.01 26.42
N PRO A 621 9.09 -3.24 27.63
CA PRO A 621 10.45 -3.81 27.77
C PRO A 621 10.65 -5.14 27.06
N ALA A 622 9.64 -6.03 27.06
CA ALA A 622 9.71 -7.30 26.35
C ALA A 622 9.80 -7.11 24.83
N GLU A 623 9.09 -6.13 24.28
CA GLU A 623 9.07 -5.83 22.85
C GLU A 623 10.34 -5.08 22.44
N ARG A 624 10.79 -4.13 23.23
CA ARG A 624 12.08 -3.46 23.07
C ARG A 624 13.23 -4.46 22.90
N ALA A 625 13.22 -5.53 23.70
CA ALA A 625 14.30 -6.52 23.71
C ALA A 625 14.52 -7.25 22.37
N TRP A 626 13.47 -7.47 21.54
CA TRP A 626 13.67 -8.00 20.20
C TRP A 626 13.95 -6.92 19.17
N ILE A 627 13.38 -5.69 19.34
CA ILE A 627 13.61 -4.57 18.43
C ILE A 627 15.09 -4.15 18.46
N GLU A 628 15.68 -4.07 19.64
CA GLU A 628 17.11 -3.71 19.81
C GLU A 628 18.05 -4.65 19.07
N LYS A 629 17.70 -5.95 18.93
CA LYS A 629 18.55 -6.94 18.25
C LYS A 629 18.78 -6.62 16.77
N TYR A 630 17.82 -5.95 16.12
CA TYR A 630 17.92 -5.64 14.72
C TYR A 630 17.96 -4.15 14.41
N SER A 631 17.71 -3.26 15.37
CA SER A 631 17.70 -1.82 15.13
C SER A 631 19.05 -1.31 14.60
N PRO A 632 19.14 -0.84 13.34
CA PRO A 632 20.43 -0.54 12.73
C PRO A 632 21.23 0.54 13.46
N TYR A 633 20.57 1.60 13.92
CA TYR A 633 21.22 2.70 14.63
C TYR A 633 21.91 2.22 15.91
N GLN A 634 21.27 1.34 16.70
CA GLN A 634 21.84 0.78 17.90
C GLN A 634 22.97 -0.23 17.62
N ASN A 635 22.88 -0.95 16.48
CA ASN A 635 23.82 -2.02 16.13
C ASN A 635 25.01 -1.60 15.26
N LEU A 636 25.13 -0.32 14.88
CA LEU A 636 26.32 0.21 14.21
C LEU A 636 27.48 0.29 15.18
N LYS A 637 28.61 -0.34 14.84
CA LYS A 637 29.75 -0.55 15.74
C LYS A 637 31.08 -0.06 15.14
N ALA A 638 31.95 0.47 15.98
CA ALA A 638 33.31 0.82 15.57
C ALA A 638 34.14 -0.44 15.25
N GLY A 639 35.09 -0.29 14.32
CA GLY A 639 36.08 -1.35 13.99
C GLY A 639 35.52 -2.46 13.10
N VAL A 640 34.24 -2.42 12.70
CA VAL A 640 33.66 -3.33 11.71
C VAL A 640 33.95 -2.78 10.33
N LYS A 641 34.38 -3.64 9.40
CA LYS A 641 34.58 -3.28 8.00
C LYS A 641 33.23 -3.30 7.29
N TYR A 642 32.62 -2.14 7.14
CA TYR A 642 31.39 -1.97 6.37
C TYR A 642 31.69 -1.69 4.89
N PRO A 643 30.83 -2.11 3.94
CA PRO A 643 30.89 -1.60 2.57
C PRO A 643 30.57 -0.10 2.56
N LEU A 644 31.03 0.61 1.53
CA LEU A 644 30.64 2.01 1.32
C LEU A 644 29.13 2.08 1.09
N ALA A 645 28.35 2.52 2.10
CA ALA A 645 26.92 2.63 1.98
C ALA A 645 26.51 3.97 1.31
N TYR A 646 25.44 3.96 0.52
CA TYR A 646 24.79 5.16 0.00
C TYR A 646 23.42 5.33 0.67
N ILE A 647 23.32 6.30 1.57
CA ILE A 647 22.14 6.62 2.36
C ILE A 647 21.44 7.82 1.73
N THR A 648 20.14 7.70 1.47
CA THR A 648 19.40 8.82 0.89
C THR A 648 18.00 8.95 1.49
N THR A 649 17.52 10.19 1.63
CA THR A 649 16.19 10.52 2.12
C THR A 649 15.70 11.86 1.55
N SER A 650 14.54 12.33 2.01
CA SER A 650 13.97 13.64 1.64
C SER A 650 13.58 14.41 2.89
N THR A 651 13.85 15.72 2.90
CA THR A 651 13.55 16.60 4.06
C THR A 651 12.07 16.62 4.42
N LYS A 652 11.18 16.64 3.40
CA LYS A 652 9.72 16.72 3.58
C LYS A 652 9.05 15.35 3.63
N ASP A 653 9.80 14.30 3.96
CA ASP A 653 9.23 12.97 4.17
C ASP A 653 8.44 12.96 5.50
N ASP A 654 7.11 13.02 5.38
CA ASP A 654 6.14 13.04 6.48
C ASP A 654 5.69 11.63 6.90
N ARG A 655 6.16 10.60 6.18
CA ARG A 655 5.89 9.19 6.48
C ARG A 655 7.06 8.55 7.23
N VAL A 656 8.25 8.55 6.64
CA VAL A 656 9.46 8.06 7.28
C VAL A 656 10.38 9.24 7.58
N HIS A 657 10.41 9.63 8.83
CA HIS A 657 11.08 10.85 9.27
C HIS A 657 12.56 10.88 8.89
N PRO A 658 13.09 11.96 8.27
CA PRO A 658 14.48 12.04 7.81
C PRO A 658 15.52 11.89 8.94
N GLY A 659 15.12 12.14 10.17
CA GLY A 659 15.97 11.94 11.36
C GLY A 659 16.54 10.53 11.46
N HIS A 660 15.86 9.49 10.96
CA HIS A 660 16.42 8.14 10.92
C HIS A 660 17.71 8.07 10.09
N ALA A 661 17.66 8.59 8.86
CA ALA A 661 18.82 8.60 7.96
C ALA A 661 19.93 9.54 8.46
N ARG A 662 19.55 10.74 8.90
CA ARG A 662 20.49 11.76 9.41
C ARG A 662 21.29 11.25 10.60
N LYS A 663 20.62 10.74 11.64
CA LYS A 663 21.27 10.21 12.85
C LYS A 663 22.18 9.03 12.55
N PHE A 664 21.75 8.14 11.66
CA PHE A 664 22.58 6.99 11.30
C PHE A 664 23.86 7.43 10.58
N ALA A 665 23.76 8.35 9.61
CA ALA A 665 24.93 8.90 8.91
C ALA A 665 25.85 9.67 9.87
N ALA A 666 25.30 10.48 10.79
CA ALA A 666 26.09 11.19 11.79
C ALA A 666 26.84 10.21 12.73
N LYS A 667 26.20 9.12 13.13
CA LYS A 667 26.87 8.07 13.90
C LYS A 667 27.97 7.35 13.10
N MET A 668 27.78 7.17 11.78
CA MET A 668 28.86 6.67 10.90
C MET A 668 30.07 7.62 10.86
N ASP A 669 29.82 8.95 10.78
CA ASP A 669 30.89 9.97 10.88
C ASP A 669 31.68 9.84 12.20
N ASP A 670 30.97 9.74 13.34
CA ASP A 670 31.62 9.58 14.66
C ASP A 670 32.48 8.31 14.76
N LEU A 671 31.97 7.22 14.16
CA LEU A 671 32.69 5.92 14.13
C LEU A 671 33.75 5.83 13.04
N LYS A 672 33.94 6.90 12.24
CA LYS A 672 34.84 6.97 11.09
C LYS A 672 34.57 5.87 10.06
N VAL A 673 33.31 5.59 9.81
CA VAL A 673 32.84 4.66 8.79
C VAL A 673 32.50 5.45 7.52
N ASP A 674 33.19 5.15 6.43
CA ASP A 674 32.97 5.79 5.15
C ASP A 674 31.54 5.53 4.63
N HIS A 675 30.88 6.60 4.19
CA HIS A 675 29.53 6.53 3.60
C HIS A 675 29.30 7.70 2.67
N LEU A 676 28.29 7.58 1.83
CA LEU A 676 27.73 8.65 1.00
C LEU A 676 26.33 8.98 1.51
N TYR A 677 26.02 10.25 1.69
CA TYR A 677 24.71 10.71 2.13
C TYR A 677 24.16 11.76 1.19
N PHE A 678 22.90 11.58 0.77
CA PHE A 678 22.20 12.58 -0.02
C PHE A 678 20.78 12.77 0.49
N GLU A 679 20.40 14.03 0.73
CA GLU A 679 19.04 14.40 1.11
C GLU A 679 18.45 15.38 0.11
N ASN A 680 17.29 15.02 -0.46
CA ASN A 680 16.52 15.92 -1.31
C ASN A 680 15.70 16.87 -0.45
N THR A 681 16.05 18.17 -0.46
CA THR A 681 15.41 19.18 0.38
C THR A 681 13.98 19.56 -0.04
N ASP A 682 13.57 19.21 -1.26
CA ASP A 682 12.27 19.56 -1.82
C ASP A 682 11.30 18.36 -1.93
N GLY A 683 11.79 17.14 -1.67
CA GLY A 683 11.03 15.90 -1.79
C GLY A 683 10.33 15.46 -0.51
N GLY A 684 9.20 14.76 -0.66
CA GLY A 684 8.53 13.99 0.39
C GLY A 684 8.81 12.48 0.29
N HIS A 685 7.96 11.64 0.93
CA HIS A 685 8.15 10.17 0.87
C HIS A 685 8.11 9.61 -0.55
N ALA A 686 7.34 10.17 -1.45
CA ALA A 686 7.31 9.78 -2.87
C ALA A 686 8.47 10.35 -3.69
N ASN A 687 9.46 10.99 -3.05
CA ASN A 687 10.53 11.79 -3.65
C ASN A 687 10.00 13.06 -4.36
N GLY A 688 10.81 13.71 -5.21
CA GLY A 688 10.40 14.95 -5.87
C GLY A 688 9.19 14.74 -6.80
N ALA A 689 8.27 15.70 -6.82
CA ALA A 689 7.11 15.67 -7.72
C ALA A 689 7.52 15.88 -9.20
N ASP A 690 8.74 16.39 -9.44
CA ASP A 690 9.21 16.76 -10.77
C ASP A 690 10.11 15.67 -11.37
N PRO A 691 9.94 15.36 -12.68
CA PRO A 691 10.73 14.33 -13.38
C PRO A 691 12.24 14.54 -13.32
N LYS A 692 12.73 15.80 -13.28
CA LYS A 692 14.16 16.11 -13.26
C LYS A 692 14.80 15.71 -11.93
N SER A 693 14.14 16.02 -10.81
CA SER A 693 14.57 15.62 -9.47
C SER A 693 14.63 14.09 -9.34
N ASN A 694 13.61 13.39 -9.84
CA ASN A 694 13.58 11.92 -9.85
C ASN A 694 14.65 11.34 -10.78
N ALA A 695 14.90 11.91 -11.96
CA ALA A 695 15.95 11.48 -12.86
C ALA A 695 17.35 11.64 -12.21
N ARG A 696 17.59 12.75 -11.49
CA ARG A 696 18.82 12.96 -10.73
C ARG A 696 19.01 11.88 -9.66
N ARG A 697 17.98 11.58 -8.89
CA ARG A 697 18.00 10.53 -7.86
C ARG A 697 18.42 9.17 -8.44
N TRP A 698 17.76 8.74 -9.51
CA TRP A 698 18.09 7.48 -10.18
C TRP A 698 19.48 7.46 -10.78
N ALA A 699 19.94 8.58 -11.34
CA ALA A 699 21.31 8.72 -11.82
C ALA A 699 22.33 8.55 -10.70
N LEU A 700 22.10 9.19 -9.53
CA LEU A 700 22.97 9.01 -8.35
C LEU A 700 23.02 7.56 -7.90
N HIS A 701 21.88 6.87 -7.81
CA HIS A 701 21.80 5.45 -7.43
C HIS A 701 22.62 4.57 -8.38
N TYR A 702 22.36 4.66 -9.69
CA TYR A 702 23.02 3.79 -10.66
C TYR A 702 24.48 4.18 -10.93
N THR A 703 24.86 5.44 -10.73
CA THR A 703 26.27 5.83 -10.71
C THR A 703 27.00 5.16 -9.55
N TYR A 704 26.44 5.24 -8.33
CA TYR A 704 27.02 4.57 -7.17
C TYR A 704 27.11 3.05 -7.37
N LEU A 705 26.02 2.41 -7.80
CA LEU A 705 26.00 0.95 -8.02
C LEU A 705 27.01 0.51 -9.10
N SER A 706 27.12 1.25 -10.19
CA SER A 706 28.08 0.94 -11.27
C SER A 706 29.52 1.06 -10.78
N ARG A 707 29.84 2.11 -10.00
CA ARG A 707 31.18 2.27 -9.41
C ARG A 707 31.55 1.13 -8.47
N GLN A 708 30.59 0.71 -7.64
CA GLN A 708 30.87 -0.33 -6.64
C GLN A 708 30.86 -1.74 -7.22
N LEU A 709 30.07 -2.03 -8.24
CA LEU A 709 29.83 -3.41 -8.67
C LEU A 709 30.43 -3.74 -10.04
N MET A 710 30.60 -2.74 -10.93
CA MET A 710 31.06 -2.95 -12.32
C MET A 710 32.51 -2.49 -12.56
N ASP A 711 33.00 -1.50 -11.81
CA ASP A 711 34.40 -1.04 -11.95
C ASP A 711 35.35 -2.05 -11.34
N HIS A 712 36.52 -2.25 -11.95
CA HIS A 712 37.55 -3.24 -11.55
C HIS A 712 38.44 -2.71 -10.42
#